data_cf5e5569f0dab4653e92b75dca682818
#
_entry.id   cf5e5569f0dab4653e92b75dca682818
#
_cell.length_a   1.000
_cell.length_b   1.000
_cell.length_c   1.000
_cell.angle_alpha   90.00
_cell.angle_beta   90.00
_cell.angle_gamma   90.00
#
_symmetry.space_group_name_H-M   'P 1'
#
loop_
_entity.id
_entity.type
_entity.pdbx_description
1 polymer ?
#
loop_
_entity_poly.entity_id
_entity_poly.type
_entity_poly.pdbx_seq_one_letter_code
_entity_poly.pdbx_strand_id
1 'polypeptide(L)'
;MKQVKTGKSLLCLVCSMTLLSLPMTVCAWEPNAKDRDAAINAGNFTAYSGQLTAWLKQKVPADPAQITQGKMRALLSDAVFVDALAERQFIGKVWDQPDLGGYAKADPKNKAFVAWVMSNGKLMDEVMLTRTPSDMSSRYDNSWSINAGVLENWKQIYYAYPESREGLYLRLAVACALRPPGTGNVGAGMAKEQSTPLARFGNYLKAHKNKELVPSFDTLTAWEMTHVVSSGASDKDLAWGREALNTWNPDYVWKDENVVGLASQMKYQGSQIPYYTMSCLLAGGGKCGPRSSFGVFINQAFGIPAIGVAQPAHAAVAFRDKNGNWQIALGRSWNVSKLSDRGNMSGGEFLERVKERKTKAFGNVEHLRWLAGNLTGKAQIAAVMATTPAIADASKDAIVAFQPGRGAAAAASTKPLTKPEPPIKVAPGVIHVNAGDFAHIGGISGVGPGVGVGDCYTGGKQLHFGAMSQTAWVGYKINVPKTGIYELTARVSVINWGQRLYARSFGAMYRVKSATASDVYRQDSSLGPQMAIDHDLGTRWAMNLGKEQGWIELDLGQPRSISKMIIDEHSWDRVSRFRVEYKAGNDWKMLFEGGDIGWECKKEFPPVTAQNVRLSLLDGKGPSGGPTIWDISVGDVFDGSGWINADWDPATAGCWQTTKPLEMRLVAGAQTIWLCAPSQRGLTLRWFELKPKGTSTQVYAVAPRKTL
;
A
#
# COMPACT_ATOMS: atom_id res chain seq x y z
N MET A 1 56.98 49.06 -77.83
CA MET A 1 58.41 49.05 -78.28
C MET A 1 59.01 47.75 -77.90
N LYS A 2 59.62 47.09 -78.91
CA LYS A 2 60.59 46.00 -78.97
C LYS A 2 60.22 44.68 -78.24
N GLN A 3 59.83 43.62 -78.97
CA GLN A 3 60.73 42.70 -79.77
C GLN A 3 61.78 42.03 -78.84
N VAL A 4 62.07 40.71 -78.85
CA VAL A 4 62.27 39.76 -79.93
C VAL A 4 62.50 38.36 -79.27
N LYS A 5 61.96 37.27 -79.94
CA LYS A 5 62.54 35.97 -80.33
C LYS A 5 63.40 35.20 -79.31
N THR A 6 63.42 33.91 -79.17
CA THR A 6 63.45 32.68 -80.07
C THR A 6 63.46 31.50 -79.06
N GLY A 7 62.80 30.41 -79.17
CA GLY A 7 62.93 29.33 -80.11
C GLY A 7 63.93 28.24 -79.67
N LYS A 8 63.41 27.06 -79.23
CA LYS A 8 64.03 25.75 -79.59
C LYS A 8 63.10 24.61 -79.11
N SER A 9 62.73 23.84 -80.10
CA SER A 9 62.13 22.51 -79.94
C SER A 9 63.06 21.55 -79.20
N LEU A 10 62.51 20.77 -78.29
CA LEU A 10 63.13 19.52 -77.85
C LEU A 10 62.06 18.44 -77.71
N LEU A 11 62.15 17.47 -78.48
CA LEU A 11 61.43 16.19 -78.51
C LEU A 11 61.68 15.52 -77.15
N CYS A 12 60.62 15.10 -76.42
CA CYS A 12 60.80 14.18 -75.33
C CYS A 12 59.70 13.16 -75.22
N LEU A 13 60.12 11.96 -75.20
CA LEU A 13 59.46 10.66 -75.06
C LEU A 13 58.21 10.66 -74.21
N VAL A 14 57.14 10.10 -74.76
CA VAL A 14 55.96 9.67 -74.02
C VAL A 14 56.32 8.38 -73.33
N CYS A 15 56.52 8.45 -71.97
CA CYS A 15 56.51 7.29 -71.12
C CYS A 15 55.07 7.17 -70.53
N SER A 16 54.31 6.22 -71.10
CA SER A 16 52.99 5.83 -70.55
C SER A 16 53.21 5.12 -69.19
N MET A 17 53.10 5.85 -68.06
CA MET A 17 52.92 5.24 -66.81
C MET A 17 51.42 4.94 -66.62
N THR A 18 51.05 3.70 -66.79
CA THR A 18 49.79 3.14 -66.27
C THR A 18 49.82 3.22 -64.76
N LEU A 19 49.17 4.26 -64.16
CA LEU A 19 48.82 4.29 -62.74
C LEU A 19 47.79 3.18 -62.52
N LEU A 20 48.22 2.05 -61.97
CA LEU A 20 47.33 1.13 -61.23
C LEU A 20 46.71 1.91 -60.11
N SER A 21 45.49 2.40 -60.27
CA SER A 21 44.64 2.81 -59.18
C SER A 21 44.27 1.57 -58.39
N LEU A 22 45.04 1.25 -57.35
CA LEU A 22 44.55 0.40 -56.25
C LEU A 22 43.28 1.06 -55.71
N PRO A 23 42.18 0.33 -55.65
CA PRO A 23 41.01 0.87 -54.91
C PRO A 23 41.46 1.09 -53.46
N MET A 24 41.62 2.35 -53.04
CA MET A 24 41.59 2.67 -51.64
C MET A 24 40.22 2.17 -51.16
N THR A 25 40.21 1.04 -50.49
CA THR A 25 39.11 0.62 -49.65
C THR A 25 38.99 1.73 -48.60
N VAL A 26 38.15 2.70 -48.85
CA VAL A 26 37.68 3.65 -47.83
C VAL A 26 37.02 2.77 -46.80
N CYS A 27 37.71 2.53 -45.70
CA CYS A 27 37.15 1.80 -44.56
C CYS A 27 35.86 2.51 -44.24
N ALA A 28 34.72 1.83 -44.43
CA ALA A 28 33.41 2.41 -44.13
C ALA A 28 33.44 2.82 -42.65
N TRP A 29 33.02 4.04 -42.35
CA TRP A 29 32.94 4.53 -40.97
C TRP A 29 32.04 3.61 -40.14
N GLU A 30 32.46 3.29 -38.92
CA GLU A 30 31.67 2.52 -37.94
C GLU A 30 31.60 3.28 -36.62
N PRO A 31 30.49 3.09 -35.85
CA PRO A 31 30.34 3.67 -34.53
C PRO A 31 31.55 3.35 -33.65
N ASN A 32 32.17 4.37 -33.08
CA ASN A 32 33.37 4.20 -32.26
C ASN A 32 33.47 5.24 -31.15
N ALA A 33 34.17 4.88 -30.05
CA ALA A 33 34.34 5.72 -28.89
C ALA A 33 35.09 7.03 -29.19
N LYS A 34 36.07 7.01 -30.11
CA LYS A 34 36.89 8.18 -30.44
C LYS A 34 36.05 9.34 -30.99
N ASP A 35 35.18 9.07 -31.95
CA ASP A 35 34.34 10.09 -32.59
C ASP A 35 33.24 10.55 -31.65
N ARG A 36 32.68 9.65 -30.84
CA ARG A 36 31.75 9.98 -29.77
C ARG A 36 32.38 10.93 -28.75
N ASP A 37 33.56 10.57 -28.25
CA ASP A 37 34.26 11.38 -27.23
C ASP A 37 34.69 12.74 -27.80
N ALA A 38 35.04 12.80 -29.11
CA ALA A 38 35.29 14.06 -29.81
C ALA A 38 34.04 14.95 -29.84
N ALA A 39 32.83 14.38 -30.10
CA ALA A 39 31.56 15.10 -30.09
C ALA A 39 31.23 15.61 -28.70
N ILE A 40 31.43 14.80 -27.64
CA ILE A 40 31.25 15.20 -26.24
C ILE A 40 32.22 16.33 -25.89
N ASN A 41 33.48 16.22 -26.27
CA ASN A 41 34.50 17.22 -26.01
C ASN A 41 34.20 18.56 -26.67
N ALA A 42 33.76 18.51 -27.94
CA ALA A 42 33.35 19.69 -28.70
C ALA A 42 32.02 20.30 -28.21
N GLY A 43 31.22 19.54 -27.46
CA GLY A 43 29.86 19.92 -27.09
C GLY A 43 28.94 20.08 -28.30
N ASN A 44 29.16 19.23 -29.31
CA ASN A 44 28.38 19.27 -30.56
C ASN A 44 28.27 17.87 -31.16
N PHE A 45 27.08 17.36 -31.26
CA PHE A 45 26.77 16.03 -31.76
C PHE A 45 26.32 16.01 -33.24
N THR A 46 26.26 17.14 -33.95
CA THR A 46 25.70 17.23 -35.28
C THR A 46 26.42 16.30 -36.28
N ALA A 47 27.73 16.36 -36.33
CA ALA A 47 28.55 15.52 -37.23
C ALA A 47 28.43 14.04 -36.86
N TYR A 48 28.61 13.71 -35.61
CA TYR A 48 28.55 12.34 -35.08
C TYR A 48 27.16 11.70 -35.27
N SER A 49 26.10 12.43 -34.96
CA SER A 49 24.72 12.00 -35.22
C SER A 49 24.42 11.78 -36.70
N GLY A 50 25.03 12.62 -37.58
CA GLY A 50 24.98 12.44 -39.03
C GLY A 50 25.66 11.16 -39.49
N GLN A 51 26.85 10.86 -38.96
CA GLN A 51 27.59 9.63 -39.25
C GLN A 51 26.81 8.40 -38.76
N LEU A 52 26.27 8.41 -37.52
CA LEU A 52 25.40 7.33 -37.03
C LEU A 52 24.20 7.11 -37.96
N THR A 53 23.53 8.18 -38.36
CA THR A 53 22.39 8.10 -39.29
C THR A 53 22.76 7.51 -40.62
N ALA A 54 23.89 7.93 -41.21
CA ALA A 54 24.37 7.42 -42.50
C ALA A 54 24.72 5.91 -42.41
N TRP A 55 25.41 5.52 -41.31
CA TRP A 55 25.78 4.14 -41.06
C TRP A 55 24.55 3.23 -40.88
N LEU A 56 23.57 3.64 -40.08
CA LEU A 56 22.31 2.92 -39.86
C LEU A 56 21.55 2.73 -41.20
N LYS A 57 21.51 3.77 -42.06
CA LYS A 57 20.87 3.69 -43.36
C LYS A 57 21.57 2.68 -44.29
N GLN A 58 22.90 2.60 -44.28
CA GLN A 58 23.67 1.66 -45.09
C GLN A 58 23.41 0.19 -44.73
N LYS A 59 23.04 -0.08 -43.44
CA LYS A 59 22.69 -1.45 -42.99
C LYS A 59 21.32 -1.92 -43.51
N VAL A 60 20.43 -0.99 -43.91
CA VAL A 60 19.11 -1.32 -44.47
C VAL A 60 19.21 -1.45 -45.98
N PRO A 61 18.68 -2.53 -46.61
CA PRO A 61 18.68 -2.67 -48.06
C PRO A 61 18.09 -1.47 -48.78
N ALA A 62 18.76 -0.98 -49.81
CA ALA A 62 18.27 0.14 -50.63
C ALA A 62 16.98 -0.23 -51.40
N ASP A 63 16.89 -1.47 -51.86
CA ASP A 63 15.68 -2.01 -52.47
C ASP A 63 14.68 -2.47 -51.41
N PRO A 64 13.50 -1.84 -51.34
CA PRO A 64 12.46 -2.22 -50.37
C PRO A 64 12.02 -3.68 -50.44
N ALA A 65 12.09 -4.32 -51.64
CA ALA A 65 11.73 -5.72 -51.82
C ALA A 65 12.70 -6.69 -51.10
N GLN A 66 13.91 -6.22 -50.81
CA GLN A 66 14.89 -6.99 -50.06
C GLN A 66 14.81 -6.82 -48.55
N ILE A 67 13.96 -5.94 -48.04
CA ILE A 67 13.71 -5.73 -46.60
C ILE A 67 12.78 -6.85 -46.10
N THR A 68 13.39 -7.94 -45.69
CA THR A 68 12.67 -9.12 -45.19
C THR A 68 12.71 -9.21 -43.66
N GLN A 69 11.76 -9.94 -43.08
CA GLN A 69 11.73 -10.23 -41.65
C GLN A 69 13.07 -10.84 -41.15
N GLY A 70 13.66 -11.77 -41.93
CA GLY A 70 14.94 -12.41 -41.58
C GLY A 70 16.08 -11.41 -41.47
N LYS A 71 16.20 -10.48 -42.46
CA LYS A 71 17.20 -9.42 -42.41
C LYS A 71 17.02 -8.46 -41.27
N MET A 72 15.76 -8.06 -40.95
CA MET A 72 15.48 -7.18 -39.81
C MET A 72 15.82 -7.88 -38.51
N ARG A 73 15.50 -9.15 -38.34
CA ARG A 73 15.89 -9.92 -37.14
C ARG A 73 17.42 -10.01 -36.99
N ALA A 74 18.15 -10.23 -38.08
CA ALA A 74 19.61 -10.26 -38.03
C ALA A 74 20.19 -8.92 -37.56
N LEU A 75 19.69 -7.79 -38.07
CA LEU A 75 20.09 -6.45 -37.60
C LEU A 75 19.76 -6.23 -36.13
N LEU A 76 18.56 -6.62 -35.68
CA LEU A 76 18.15 -6.46 -34.26
C LEU A 76 18.86 -7.44 -33.31
N SER A 77 19.56 -8.43 -33.84
CA SER A 77 20.43 -9.34 -33.07
C SER A 77 21.88 -8.87 -32.99
N ASP A 78 22.26 -7.89 -33.81
CA ASP A 78 23.57 -7.26 -33.78
C ASP A 78 23.63 -6.19 -32.69
N ALA A 79 24.39 -6.46 -31.63
CA ALA A 79 24.51 -5.55 -30.48
C ALA A 79 25.09 -4.17 -30.90
N VAL A 80 26.03 -4.14 -31.82
CA VAL A 80 26.62 -2.87 -32.32
C VAL A 80 25.56 -2.04 -33.05
N PHE A 81 24.70 -2.68 -33.81
CA PHE A 81 23.61 -2.01 -34.50
C PHE A 81 22.58 -1.46 -33.53
N VAL A 82 22.15 -2.25 -32.53
CA VAL A 82 21.16 -1.83 -31.53
C VAL A 82 21.72 -0.70 -30.66
N ASP A 83 22.97 -0.81 -30.20
CA ASP A 83 23.63 0.24 -29.41
C ASP A 83 23.74 1.56 -30.21
N ALA A 84 24.13 1.50 -31.47
CA ALA A 84 24.21 2.69 -32.34
C ALA A 84 22.82 3.32 -32.60
N LEU A 85 21.79 2.48 -32.72
CA LEU A 85 20.41 2.93 -32.90
C LEU A 85 19.89 3.61 -31.62
N ALA A 86 20.16 3.03 -30.47
CA ALA A 86 19.80 3.61 -29.16
C ALA A 86 20.55 4.93 -28.93
N GLU A 87 21.84 4.99 -29.23
CA GLU A 87 22.66 6.20 -29.15
C GLU A 87 22.13 7.31 -30.04
N ARG A 88 21.85 6.97 -31.34
CA ARG A 88 21.23 7.92 -32.28
C ARG A 88 19.89 8.45 -31.77
N GLN A 89 19.06 7.54 -31.23
CA GLN A 89 17.75 7.91 -30.65
C GLN A 89 17.90 8.81 -29.44
N PHE A 90 18.82 8.49 -28.54
CA PHE A 90 19.10 9.30 -27.34
C PHE A 90 19.53 10.72 -27.71
N ILE A 91 20.53 10.88 -28.58
CA ILE A 91 20.98 12.19 -29.07
C ILE A 91 19.81 12.97 -29.70
N GLY A 92 18.99 12.30 -30.51
CA GLY A 92 17.84 12.91 -31.18
C GLY A 92 16.69 13.31 -30.24
N LYS A 93 16.64 12.78 -29.04
CA LYS A 93 15.59 13.10 -28.05
C LYS A 93 16.01 14.15 -27.01
N VAL A 94 17.32 14.44 -26.92
CA VAL A 94 17.84 15.54 -26.10
C VAL A 94 18.06 16.76 -26.99
N TRP A 95 16.96 17.38 -27.44
CA TRP A 95 17.00 18.46 -28.43
C TRP A 95 16.54 19.84 -27.92
N ASP A 96 15.99 19.91 -26.69
CA ASP A 96 15.65 21.18 -26.07
C ASP A 96 16.91 21.99 -25.74
N GLN A 97 16.77 23.32 -25.64
CA GLN A 97 17.88 24.18 -25.29
C GLN A 97 18.16 24.18 -23.77
N PRO A 98 19.40 23.87 -23.34
CA PRO A 98 20.50 23.42 -24.19
C PRO A 98 20.31 21.99 -24.67
N ASP A 99 20.72 21.69 -25.91
CA ASP A 99 20.81 20.33 -26.43
C ASP A 99 21.86 19.51 -25.65
N LEU A 100 22.01 18.22 -25.98
CA LEU A 100 22.95 17.33 -25.27
C LEU A 100 24.39 17.89 -25.29
N GLY A 101 24.81 18.51 -26.40
CA GLY A 101 26.14 19.12 -26.54
C GLY A 101 26.32 20.34 -25.66
N GLY A 102 25.35 21.25 -25.70
CA GLY A 102 25.32 22.44 -24.84
C GLY A 102 25.29 22.08 -23.35
N TYR A 103 24.49 21.06 -23.00
CA TYR A 103 24.45 20.55 -21.63
C TYR A 103 25.81 19.98 -21.19
N ALA A 104 26.46 19.15 -22.01
CA ALA A 104 27.78 18.59 -21.71
C ALA A 104 28.86 19.67 -21.56
N LYS A 105 28.81 20.71 -22.40
CA LYS A 105 29.80 21.82 -22.41
C LYS A 105 29.68 22.74 -21.20
N ALA A 106 28.48 22.86 -20.59
CA ALA A 106 28.18 23.81 -19.55
C ALA A 106 28.97 23.57 -18.24
N ASP A 107 29.33 22.32 -17.94
CA ASP A 107 29.99 21.95 -16.68
C ASP A 107 30.81 20.66 -16.85
N PRO A 108 32.02 20.54 -16.28
CA PRO A 108 32.82 19.31 -16.33
C PRO A 108 32.10 18.08 -15.79
N LYS A 109 31.24 18.22 -14.77
CA LYS A 109 30.42 17.10 -14.24
C LYS A 109 29.34 16.68 -15.22
N ASN A 110 28.71 17.63 -15.94
CA ASN A 110 27.77 17.32 -17.01
C ASN A 110 28.46 16.51 -18.09
N LYS A 111 29.65 16.95 -18.50
CA LYS A 111 30.45 16.25 -19.52
C LYS A 111 30.78 14.82 -19.10
N ALA A 112 31.26 14.62 -17.88
CA ALA A 112 31.59 13.29 -17.36
C ALA A 112 30.32 12.40 -17.25
N PHE A 113 29.20 12.97 -16.83
CA PHE A 113 27.92 12.27 -16.78
C PHE A 113 27.43 11.86 -18.17
N VAL A 114 27.46 12.76 -19.15
CA VAL A 114 27.08 12.46 -20.54
C VAL A 114 28.00 11.38 -21.12
N ALA A 115 29.31 11.45 -20.88
CA ALA A 115 30.26 10.43 -21.31
C ALA A 115 29.93 9.05 -20.72
N TRP A 116 29.57 8.99 -19.43
CA TRP A 116 29.15 7.77 -18.78
C TRP A 116 27.84 7.20 -19.41
N VAL A 117 26.81 8.02 -19.62
CA VAL A 117 25.56 7.58 -20.26
C VAL A 117 25.85 7.04 -21.64
N MET A 118 26.58 7.79 -22.46
CA MET A 118 26.82 7.44 -23.86
C MET A 118 27.83 6.31 -24.06
N SER A 119 28.61 5.94 -23.05
CA SER A 119 29.47 4.77 -23.09
C SER A 119 28.71 3.45 -22.91
N ASN A 120 27.41 3.50 -22.65
CA ASN A 120 26.59 2.33 -22.35
C ASN A 120 25.32 2.28 -23.22
N GLY A 121 25.41 1.55 -24.34
CA GLY A 121 24.29 1.40 -25.30
C GLY A 121 23.04 0.81 -24.65
N LYS A 122 23.18 -0.19 -23.78
CA LYS A 122 22.07 -0.81 -23.07
C LYS A 122 21.37 0.17 -22.12
N LEU A 123 22.11 1.10 -21.53
CA LEU A 123 21.54 2.13 -20.67
C LEU A 123 20.70 3.12 -21.48
N MET A 124 21.24 3.58 -22.60
CA MET A 124 20.50 4.45 -23.51
C MET A 124 19.24 3.76 -24.05
N ASP A 125 19.35 2.49 -24.39
CA ASP A 125 18.22 1.66 -24.83
C ASP A 125 17.13 1.58 -23.72
N GLU A 126 17.49 1.25 -22.49
CA GLU A 126 16.55 1.20 -21.36
C GLU A 126 15.86 2.54 -21.12
N VAL A 127 16.60 3.64 -21.17
CA VAL A 127 16.02 5.00 -21.02
C VAL A 127 15.02 5.29 -22.13
N MET A 128 15.39 4.99 -23.38
CA MET A 128 14.52 5.23 -24.55
C MET A 128 13.28 4.33 -24.52
N LEU A 129 13.41 3.06 -24.12
CA LEU A 129 12.29 2.13 -23.97
C LEU A 129 11.38 2.47 -22.80
N THR A 130 11.91 3.13 -21.75
CA THR A 130 11.10 3.55 -20.58
C THR A 130 10.07 4.59 -20.99
N ARG A 131 10.43 5.53 -21.87
CA ARG A 131 9.52 6.59 -22.34
C ARG A 131 9.31 6.50 -23.84
N THR A 132 8.41 5.63 -24.25
CA THR A 132 8.06 5.47 -25.65
C THR A 132 6.88 6.35 -26.07
N PRO A 133 6.73 6.69 -27.35
CA PRO A 133 5.57 7.42 -27.87
C PRO A 133 4.23 6.77 -27.52
N SER A 134 4.21 5.45 -27.36
CA SER A 134 3.00 4.70 -27.00
C SER A 134 2.46 4.99 -25.60
N ASP A 135 3.25 5.63 -24.72
CA ASP A 135 2.82 6.01 -23.37
C ASP A 135 2.21 7.41 -23.30
N MET A 136 2.27 8.17 -24.39
CA MET A 136 1.73 9.52 -24.47
C MET A 136 0.25 9.50 -24.86
N SER A 137 -0.48 10.54 -24.49
CA SER A 137 -1.94 10.67 -24.63
C SER A 137 -2.46 10.62 -26.07
N SER A 138 -1.61 10.79 -27.06
CA SER A 138 -1.94 10.58 -28.46
C SER A 138 -1.02 9.53 -29.10
N ARG A 139 -1.59 8.69 -29.95
CA ARG A 139 -0.84 7.69 -30.75
C ARG A 139 0.28 8.30 -31.64
N TYR A 140 0.29 9.62 -31.77
CA TYR A 140 1.11 10.37 -32.72
C TYR A 140 1.99 11.44 -32.08
N ASP A 141 1.99 11.55 -30.74
CA ASP A 141 2.82 12.55 -30.06
C ASP A 141 4.27 12.12 -29.96
N ASN A 142 5.04 12.47 -30.99
CA ASN A 142 6.50 12.36 -31.00
C ASN A 142 7.19 13.55 -30.31
N SER A 143 6.44 14.45 -29.67
CA SER A 143 6.96 15.71 -29.11
C SER A 143 7.67 15.55 -27.77
N TRP A 144 7.70 14.35 -27.17
CA TRP A 144 8.43 14.18 -25.94
C TRP A 144 9.96 14.31 -26.15
N SER A 145 10.59 15.02 -25.25
CA SER A 145 12.04 15.19 -25.21
C SER A 145 12.60 14.86 -23.83
N ILE A 146 13.88 14.55 -23.78
CA ILE A 146 14.67 14.56 -22.55
C ILE A 146 15.24 15.96 -22.41
N ASN A 147 14.62 16.81 -21.59
CA ASN A 147 15.12 18.15 -21.38
C ASN A 147 16.29 18.18 -20.39
N ALA A 148 16.98 19.31 -20.31
CA ALA A 148 18.10 19.52 -19.40
C ALA A 148 17.75 19.24 -17.93
N GLY A 149 16.50 19.48 -17.53
CA GLY A 149 16.02 19.18 -16.16
C GLY A 149 16.02 17.69 -15.85
N VAL A 150 15.65 16.85 -16.83
CA VAL A 150 15.72 15.38 -16.68
C VAL A 150 17.18 14.93 -16.53
N LEU A 151 18.08 15.44 -17.36
CA LEU A 151 19.51 15.13 -17.26
C LEU A 151 20.09 15.60 -15.93
N GLU A 152 19.70 16.79 -15.48
CA GLU A 152 20.15 17.35 -14.21
C GLU A 152 19.68 16.51 -13.02
N ASN A 153 18.41 16.12 -12.98
CA ASN A 153 17.86 15.24 -11.96
C ASN A 153 18.60 13.91 -11.90
N TRP A 154 18.87 13.31 -13.06
CA TRP A 154 19.59 12.03 -13.12
C TRP A 154 21.05 12.17 -12.71
N LYS A 155 21.73 13.23 -13.17
CA LYS A 155 23.12 13.56 -12.76
C LYS A 155 23.24 13.72 -11.24
N GLN A 156 22.30 14.44 -10.60
CA GLN A 156 22.31 14.61 -9.15
C GLN A 156 22.23 13.27 -8.42
N ILE A 157 21.35 12.37 -8.87
CA ILE A 157 21.24 11.01 -8.31
C ILE A 157 22.53 10.21 -8.55
N TYR A 158 23.08 10.27 -9.76
CA TYR A 158 24.31 9.58 -10.17
C TYR A 158 25.50 9.94 -9.26
N TYR A 159 25.67 11.23 -8.94
CA TYR A 159 26.79 11.68 -8.08
C TYR A 159 26.54 11.44 -6.60
N ALA A 160 25.28 11.53 -6.14
CA ALA A 160 24.95 11.36 -4.73
C ALA A 160 24.93 9.88 -4.31
N TYR A 161 24.57 8.97 -5.22
CA TYR A 161 24.37 7.56 -4.91
C TYR A 161 25.09 6.64 -5.92
N PRO A 162 26.30 6.15 -5.60
CA PRO A 162 27.04 5.24 -6.48
C PRO A 162 26.23 4.01 -6.91
N GLU A 163 25.33 3.52 -6.05
CA GLU A 163 24.46 2.37 -6.32
C GLU A 163 23.47 2.63 -7.49
N SER A 164 23.21 3.90 -7.81
CA SER A 164 22.30 4.27 -8.91
C SER A 164 22.83 3.98 -10.31
N ARG A 165 24.04 3.45 -10.41
CA ARG A 165 24.75 3.27 -11.70
C ARG A 165 24.48 1.91 -12.33
N GLU A 166 23.86 0.98 -11.63
CA GLU A 166 23.58 -0.36 -12.14
C GLU A 166 22.32 -1.00 -11.53
N GLY A 167 21.82 -2.04 -12.15
CA GLY A 167 20.79 -2.93 -11.65
C GLY A 167 19.48 -2.26 -11.28
N LEU A 168 18.90 -2.66 -10.16
CA LEU A 168 17.62 -2.15 -9.63
C LEU A 168 17.65 -0.63 -9.44
N TYR A 169 18.73 -0.13 -8.85
CA TYR A 169 18.81 1.29 -8.50
C TYR A 169 19.08 2.18 -9.71
N LEU A 170 19.66 1.64 -10.78
CA LEU A 170 19.73 2.35 -12.07
C LEU A 170 18.32 2.55 -12.64
N ARG A 171 17.49 1.50 -12.66
CA ARG A 171 16.10 1.61 -13.12
C ARG A 171 15.30 2.62 -12.26
N LEU A 172 15.52 2.61 -10.95
CA LEU A 172 14.91 3.58 -10.04
C LEU A 172 15.36 5.02 -10.34
N ALA A 173 16.67 5.23 -10.59
CA ALA A 173 17.22 6.54 -10.91
C ALA A 173 16.65 7.09 -12.24
N VAL A 174 16.60 6.25 -13.27
CA VAL A 174 15.97 6.56 -14.57
C VAL A 174 14.51 6.95 -14.37
N ALA A 175 13.76 6.17 -13.60
CA ALA A 175 12.35 6.44 -13.32
C ALA A 175 12.16 7.78 -12.58
N CYS A 176 12.96 8.07 -11.54
CA CYS A 176 12.91 9.34 -10.80
C CYS A 176 13.25 10.55 -11.68
N ALA A 177 14.21 10.39 -12.60
CA ALA A 177 14.61 11.46 -13.51
C ALA A 177 13.54 11.75 -14.56
N LEU A 178 13.00 10.70 -15.19
CA LEU A 178 12.01 10.83 -16.26
C LEU A 178 10.62 11.22 -15.76
N ARG A 179 10.26 10.83 -14.55
CA ARG A 179 8.96 11.14 -13.96
C ARG A 179 9.12 11.70 -12.54
N PRO A 180 9.40 13.00 -12.41
CA PRO A 180 9.59 13.62 -11.11
C PRO A 180 8.39 13.46 -10.18
N PRO A 181 8.60 13.52 -8.85
CA PRO A 181 7.52 13.54 -7.87
C PRO A 181 6.48 14.62 -8.15
N GLY A 182 5.21 14.33 -7.84
CA GLY A 182 4.12 15.28 -8.05
C GLY A 182 3.49 15.28 -9.45
N THR A 183 4.04 14.48 -10.38
CA THR A 183 3.43 14.29 -11.71
C THR A 183 2.25 13.31 -11.70
N GLY A 184 2.06 12.57 -10.61
CA GLY A 184 0.89 11.72 -10.37
C GLY A 184 -0.22 12.48 -9.63
N ASN A 185 -1.48 12.03 -9.79
CA ASN A 185 -2.62 12.64 -9.13
C ASN A 185 -2.52 12.48 -7.61
N VAL A 186 -2.47 13.61 -6.91
CA VAL A 186 -2.78 13.69 -5.47
C VAL A 186 -4.11 14.40 -5.35
N GLY A 187 -4.99 13.91 -4.49
CA GLY A 187 -6.28 14.54 -4.25
C GLY A 187 -6.14 16.04 -3.94
N ALA A 188 -7.02 16.87 -4.52
CA ALA A 188 -7.03 18.31 -4.31
C ALA A 188 -7.09 18.63 -2.80
N GLY A 189 -6.21 19.50 -2.33
CA GLY A 189 -6.22 20.03 -0.95
C GLY A 189 -5.10 19.56 -0.03
N MET A 190 -4.19 18.69 -0.48
CA MET A 190 -3.04 18.26 0.32
C MET A 190 -1.90 19.28 0.27
N ALA A 191 -1.22 19.48 1.41
CA ALA A 191 -0.04 20.31 1.49
C ALA A 191 1.03 19.80 0.53
N LYS A 192 1.46 20.67 -0.38
CA LYS A 192 2.45 20.38 -1.40
C LYS A 192 3.88 20.48 -0.83
N GLU A 193 4.26 19.60 0.06
CA GLU A 193 5.68 19.40 0.31
C GLU A 193 6.25 18.63 -0.89
N GLN A 194 6.77 19.36 -1.87
CA GLN A 194 7.28 18.76 -3.09
C GLN A 194 8.60 18.06 -2.81
N SER A 195 8.62 16.75 -2.97
CA SER A 195 9.86 15.99 -3.01
C SER A 195 10.64 16.30 -4.28
N THR A 196 11.97 16.28 -4.20
CA THR A 196 12.83 16.31 -5.39
C THR A 196 13.08 14.88 -5.90
N PRO A 197 13.46 14.69 -7.19
CA PRO A 197 13.87 13.38 -7.70
C PRO A 197 14.98 12.72 -6.88
N LEU A 198 15.95 13.52 -6.42
CA LEU A 198 17.05 13.07 -5.56
C LEU A 198 16.54 12.56 -4.20
N ALA A 199 15.67 13.32 -3.52
CA ALA A 199 15.09 12.93 -2.24
C ALA A 199 14.19 11.69 -2.39
N ARG A 200 13.38 11.63 -3.45
CA ARG A 200 12.53 10.50 -3.78
C ARG A 200 13.34 9.22 -4.02
N PHE A 201 14.44 9.31 -4.76
CA PHE A 201 15.36 8.19 -4.94
C PHE A 201 15.91 7.71 -3.59
N GLY A 202 16.42 8.62 -2.76
CA GLY A 202 16.94 8.30 -1.43
C GLY A 202 15.90 7.65 -0.51
N ASN A 203 14.63 8.07 -0.58
CA ASN A 203 13.53 7.46 0.17
C ASN A 203 13.34 5.99 -0.21
N TYR A 204 13.23 5.68 -1.50
CA TYR A 204 13.04 4.29 -1.96
C TYR A 204 14.29 3.43 -1.76
N LEU A 205 15.49 3.97 -1.97
CA LEU A 205 16.74 3.28 -1.66
C LEU A 205 16.79 2.85 -0.19
N LYS A 206 16.51 3.78 0.73
CA LYS A 206 16.46 3.52 2.17
C LYS A 206 15.38 2.49 2.52
N ALA A 207 14.18 2.66 1.97
CA ALA A 207 13.05 1.76 2.21
C ALA A 207 13.36 0.34 1.71
N HIS A 208 13.98 0.20 0.53
CA HIS A 208 14.38 -1.09 -0.01
C HIS A 208 15.48 -1.77 0.85
N LYS A 209 16.54 -1.04 1.22
CA LYS A 209 17.59 -1.55 2.11
C LYS A 209 17.04 -1.99 3.47
N ASN A 210 16.01 -1.31 3.97
CA ASN A 210 15.30 -1.64 5.21
C ASN A 210 14.24 -2.74 5.03
N LYS A 211 14.06 -3.32 3.82
CA LYS A 211 13.02 -4.30 3.50
C LYS A 211 11.60 -3.81 3.81
N GLU A 212 11.35 -2.53 3.59
CA GLU A 212 10.04 -1.90 3.78
C GLU A 212 9.17 -1.96 2.51
N LEU A 213 9.76 -2.32 1.36
CA LEU A 213 9.05 -2.46 0.08
C LEU A 213 8.61 -3.91 -0.17
N VAL A 214 7.61 -4.09 -1.02
CA VAL A 214 7.16 -5.44 -1.41
C VAL A 214 8.23 -6.17 -2.22
N PRO A 215 8.32 -7.52 -2.13
CA PRO A 215 9.31 -8.30 -2.87
C PRO A 215 9.25 -8.10 -4.40
N SER A 216 8.06 -7.87 -4.95
CA SER A 216 7.89 -7.64 -6.40
C SER A 216 8.56 -6.36 -6.90
N PHE A 217 8.95 -5.43 -6.01
CA PHE A 217 9.68 -4.21 -6.37
C PHE A 217 11.01 -4.50 -7.09
N ASP A 218 11.71 -5.57 -6.71
CA ASP A 218 13.00 -5.96 -7.29
C ASP A 218 12.90 -6.31 -8.78
N THR A 219 11.72 -6.72 -9.22
CA THR A 219 11.46 -7.16 -10.59
C THR A 219 10.89 -6.07 -11.50
N LEU A 220 10.66 -4.87 -10.98
CA LEU A 220 10.08 -3.78 -11.74
C LEU A 220 11.03 -3.28 -12.84
N THR A 221 10.49 -3.04 -14.02
CA THR A 221 11.16 -2.29 -15.08
C THR A 221 11.22 -0.80 -14.73
N ALA A 222 12.11 -0.03 -15.35
CA ALA A 222 12.15 1.41 -15.16
C ALA A 222 10.81 2.07 -15.52
N TRP A 223 10.09 1.57 -16.53
CA TRP A 223 8.75 2.04 -16.87
C TRP A 223 7.74 1.81 -15.74
N GLU A 224 7.69 0.61 -15.17
CA GLU A 224 6.80 0.32 -14.04
C GLU A 224 7.15 1.20 -12.83
N MET A 225 8.44 1.41 -12.57
CA MET A 225 8.90 2.30 -11.49
C MET A 225 8.44 3.75 -11.68
N THR A 226 8.22 4.23 -12.91
CA THR A 226 7.65 5.57 -13.12
C THR A 226 6.26 5.72 -12.49
N HIS A 227 5.51 4.62 -12.32
CA HIS A 227 4.20 4.61 -11.66
C HIS A 227 4.30 4.47 -10.13
N VAL A 228 5.50 4.24 -9.62
CA VAL A 228 5.81 4.25 -8.19
C VAL A 228 6.29 5.64 -7.76
N VAL A 229 7.32 6.16 -8.42
CA VAL A 229 8.02 7.39 -8.00
C VAL A 229 7.23 8.66 -8.25
N SER A 230 6.23 8.62 -9.14
CA SER A 230 5.39 9.78 -9.51
C SER A 230 4.43 10.25 -8.42
N SER A 231 4.41 9.59 -7.27
CA SER A 231 3.53 9.97 -6.16
C SER A 231 3.62 11.46 -5.84
N GLY A 232 2.47 12.11 -5.73
CA GLY A 232 2.40 13.51 -5.29
C GLY A 232 2.47 13.69 -3.78
N ALA A 233 2.49 12.59 -3.01
CA ALA A 233 2.65 12.64 -1.58
C ALA A 233 4.11 12.96 -1.20
N SER A 234 4.32 13.56 -0.03
CA SER A 234 5.65 13.81 0.51
C SER A 234 6.39 12.51 0.81
N ASP A 235 7.73 12.56 0.88
CA ASP A 235 8.53 11.40 1.28
C ASP A 235 8.28 11.01 2.75
N LYS A 236 7.86 11.95 3.59
CA LYS A 236 7.39 11.69 4.96
C LYS A 236 6.09 10.90 4.97
N ASP A 237 5.13 11.28 4.11
CA ASP A 237 3.87 10.53 3.96
C ASP A 237 4.13 9.11 3.46
N LEU A 238 5.02 8.92 2.47
CA LEU A 238 5.38 7.59 1.99
C LEU A 238 5.98 6.71 3.10
N ALA A 239 6.88 7.27 3.92
CA ALA A 239 7.46 6.57 5.06
C ALA A 239 6.40 6.28 6.14
N TRP A 240 5.52 7.25 6.43
CA TRP A 240 4.39 7.06 7.33
C TRP A 240 3.46 5.94 6.82
N GLY A 241 3.11 5.92 5.54
CA GLY A 241 2.23 4.89 4.97
C GLY A 241 2.77 3.47 5.17
N ARG A 242 4.08 3.27 4.99
CA ARG A 242 4.74 1.99 5.27
C ARG A 242 4.69 1.62 6.75
N GLU A 243 4.99 2.57 7.64
CA GLU A 243 4.90 2.35 9.08
C GLU A 243 3.46 2.04 9.53
N ALA A 244 2.50 2.83 9.06
CA ALA A 244 1.09 2.71 9.44
C ALA A 244 0.49 1.35 9.04
N LEU A 245 0.70 0.90 7.81
CA LEU A 245 0.17 -0.37 7.37
C LEU A 245 0.86 -1.56 8.05
N ASN A 246 2.19 -1.53 8.19
CA ASN A 246 2.93 -2.56 8.91
C ASN A 246 2.55 -2.65 10.39
N THR A 247 2.24 -1.51 11.01
CA THR A 247 1.76 -1.44 12.39
C THR A 247 0.34 -1.96 12.48
N TRP A 248 -0.55 -1.50 11.59
CA TRP A 248 -1.96 -1.85 11.65
C TRP A 248 -2.21 -3.30 11.25
N ASN A 249 -1.72 -3.74 10.09
CA ASN A 249 -1.84 -5.14 9.63
C ASN A 249 -0.76 -5.53 8.61
N PRO A 250 0.37 -6.08 9.07
CA PRO A 250 1.47 -6.46 8.20
C PRO A 250 1.13 -7.58 7.20
N ASP A 251 0.11 -8.37 7.44
CA ASP A 251 -0.29 -9.47 6.54
C ASP A 251 -0.70 -8.99 5.15
N TYR A 252 -1.24 -7.77 5.03
CA TYR A 252 -1.54 -7.17 3.73
C TYR A 252 -0.31 -7.03 2.84
N VAL A 253 0.83 -6.69 3.42
CA VAL A 253 2.09 -6.50 2.68
C VAL A 253 2.75 -7.83 2.38
N TRP A 254 2.89 -8.67 3.40
CA TRP A 254 3.82 -9.79 3.35
C TRP A 254 3.21 -11.09 2.83
N LYS A 255 1.91 -11.27 2.95
CA LYS A 255 1.23 -12.45 2.40
C LYS A 255 0.79 -12.24 0.96
N ASP A 256 0.18 -11.09 0.67
CA ASP A 256 -0.56 -10.89 -0.56
C ASP A 256 -0.09 -9.72 -1.41
N GLU A 257 0.79 -8.85 -0.91
CA GLU A 257 1.15 -7.56 -1.53
C GLU A 257 -0.10 -6.72 -1.92
N ASN A 258 -1.20 -6.90 -1.19
CA ASN A 258 -2.48 -6.23 -1.45
C ASN A 258 -2.69 -5.05 -0.51
N VAL A 259 -1.77 -4.10 -0.53
CA VAL A 259 -1.78 -2.94 0.36
C VAL A 259 -2.98 -2.00 0.13
N VAL A 260 -3.63 -2.07 -1.03
CA VAL A 260 -4.85 -1.31 -1.34
C VAL A 260 -6.01 -1.69 -0.40
N GLY A 261 -5.94 -2.83 0.26
CA GLY A 261 -6.87 -3.27 1.29
C GLY A 261 -7.04 -2.23 2.41
N LEU A 262 -5.99 -1.48 2.77
CA LEU A 262 -6.10 -0.40 3.75
C LEU A 262 -7.08 0.71 3.29
N ALA A 263 -7.03 1.10 2.03
CA ALA A 263 -7.97 2.08 1.47
C ALA A 263 -9.42 1.57 1.52
N SER A 264 -9.65 0.26 1.42
CA SER A 264 -11.00 -0.32 1.53
C SER A 264 -11.59 -0.19 2.94
N GLN A 265 -10.75 -0.06 3.97
CA GLN A 265 -11.17 0.12 5.36
C GLN A 265 -11.55 1.57 5.70
N MET A 266 -11.21 2.54 4.87
CA MET A 266 -11.61 3.93 5.08
C MET A 266 -13.13 4.08 5.09
N LYS A 267 -13.66 4.90 5.99
CA LYS A 267 -15.08 5.23 6.02
C LYS A 267 -15.51 5.88 4.69
N TYR A 268 -16.57 5.37 4.06
CA TYR A 268 -17.12 5.92 2.83
C TYR A 268 -18.12 7.04 3.13
N GLN A 269 -17.60 8.22 3.43
CA GLN A 269 -18.39 9.41 3.80
C GLN A 269 -17.65 10.69 3.42
N GLY A 270 -18.27 11.86 3.57
CA GLY A 270 -17.56 13.14 3.54
C GLY A 270 -16.53 13.17 4.68
N SER A 271 -15.37 13.78 4.44
CA SER A 271 -14.37 13.90 5.49
C SER A 271 -14.86 14.76 6.64
N GLN A 272 -14.59 14.29 7.87
CA GLN A 272 -14.85 15.04 9.10
C GLN A 272 -13.64 15.87 9.55
N ILE A 273 -12.49 15.66 8.90
CA ILE A 273 -11.24 16.37 9.18
C ILE A 273 -10.60 16.83 7.86
N PRO A 274 -9.92 17.98 7.85
CA PRO A 274 -9.22 18.48 6.67
C PRO A 274 -8.12 17.52 6.20
N TYR A 275 -7.92 17.39 4.89
CA TYR A 275 -6.92 16.51 4.28
C TYR A 275 -5.55 17.20 4.19
N TYR A 276 -4.89 17.46 5.30
CA TYR A 276 -3.55 18.06 5.28
C TYR A 276 -2.43 17.06 4.98
N THR A 277 -2.64 15.80 5.37
CA THR A 277 -1.68 14.71 5.19
C THR A 277 -2.42 13.44 4.77
N MET A 278 -1.68 12.42 4.31
CA MET A 278 -2.25 11.11 4.01
C MET A 278 -2.82 10.41 5.25
N SER A 279 -2.26 10.65 6.42
CA SER A 279 -2.80 10.15 7.68
C SER A 279 -4.15 10.78 8.04
N CYS A 280 -4.32 12.09 7.83
CA CYS A 280 -5.60 12.76 7.99
C CYS A 280 -6.64 12.25 7.00
N LEU A 281 -6.24 11.97 5.76
CA LEU A 281 -7.11 11.37 4.74
C LEU A 281 -7.59 9.98 5.16
N LEU A 282 -6.69 9.13 5.68
CA LEU A 282 -7.03 7.82 6.21
C LEU A 282 -8.04 7.93 7.35
N ALA A 283 -7.73 8.76 8.34
CA ALA A 283 -8.53 8.93 9.55
C ALA A 283 -9.94 9.50 9.27
N GLY A 284 -10.01 10.52 8.43
CA GLY A 284 -11.26 11.23 8.13
C GLY A 284 -12.19 10.47 7.19
N GLY A 285 -11.65 9.50 6.46
CA GLY A 285 -12.40 8.79 5.43
C GLY A 285 -12.58 9.62 4.15
N GLY A 286 -13.38 9.13 3.22
CA GLY A 286 -13.64 9.80 1.96
C GLY A 286 -14.54 8.99 1.02
N LYS A 287 -15.21 9.68 0.10
CA LYS A 287 -15.92 9.04 -1.01
C LYS A 287 -14.92 8.47 -2.03
N CYS A 288 -15.38 8.08 -3.20
CA CYS A 288 -14.56 7.40 -4.21
C CYS A 288 -13.25 8.10 -4.57
N GLY A 289 -13.25 9.42 -4.79
CA GLY A 289 -12.05 10.19 -5.14
C GLY A 289 -10.95 10.11 -4.07
N PRO A 290 -11.20 10.59 -2.84
CA PRO A 290 -10.23 10.50 -1.75
C PRO A 290 -9.76 9.08 -1.45
N ARG A 291 -10.67 8.09 -1.43
CA ARG A 291 -10.30 6.67 -1.24
C ARG A 291 -9.39 6.14 -2.32
N SER A 292 -9.67 6.48 -3.59
CA SER A 292 -8.83 6.07 -4.71
C SER A 292 -7.46 6.75 -4.68
N SER A 293 -7.41 8.04 -4.34
CA SER A 293 -6.15 8.76 -4.16
C SER A 293 -5.30 8.13 -3.07
N PHE A 294 -5.91 7.77 -1.93
CA PHE A 294 -5.22 7.04 -0.87
C PHE A 294 -4.78 5.64 -1.32
N GLY A 295 -5.62 4.95 -2.11
CA GLY A 295 -5.29 3.63 -2.67
C GLY A 295 -4.08 3.68 -3.62
N VAL A 296 -3.98 4.70 -4.48
CA VAL A 296 -2.79 4.92 -5.32
C VAL A 296 -1.57 5.19 -4.45
N PHE A 297 -1.68 6.12 -3.51
CA PHE A 297 -0.61 6.50 -2.59
C PHE A 297 -0.05 5.30 -1.81
N ILE A 298 -0.91 4.48 -1.19
CA ILE A 298 -0.43 3.38 -0.34
C ILE A 298 0.28 2.30 -1.15
N ASN A 299 -0.18 2.02 -2.39
CA ASN A 299 0.55 1.14 -3.30
C ASN A 299 1.94 1.72 -3.62
N GLN A 300 2.01 2.99 -4.01
CA GLN A 300 3.27 3.65 -4.32
C GLN A 300 4.21 3.68 -3.10
N ALA A 301 3.69 3.90 -1.89
CA ALA A 301 4.49 3.87 -0.66
C ALA A 301 5.25 2.55 -0.47
N PHE A 302 4.67 1.44 -0.86
CA PHE A 302 5.28 0.11 -0.79
C PHE A 302 6.03 -0.34 -2.06
N GLY A 303 6.19 0.57 -3.02
CA GLY A 303 6.89 0.26 -4.27
C GLY A 303 6.03 -0.50 -5.30
N ILE A 304 4.70 -0.49 -5.16
CA ILE A 304 3.78 -1.10 -6.10
C ILE A 304 3.35 -0.06 -7.14
N PRO A 305 3.53 -0.30 -8.44
CA PRO A 305 3.04 0.57 -9.50
C PRO A 305 1.53 0.76 -9.41
N ALA A 306 1.06 2.02 -9.33
CA ALA A 306 -0.36 2.33 -9.22
C ALA A 306 -0.72 3.65 -9.90
N ILE A 307 -1.97 3.72 -10.41
CA ILE A 307 -2.53 4.88 -11.13
C ILE A 307 -3.98 5.07 -10.71
N GLY A 308 -4.42 6.32 -10.63
CA GLY A 308 -5.84 6.64 -10.52
C GLY A 308 -6.54 6.45 -11.87
N VAL A 309 -7.71 5.84 -11.85
CA VAL A 309 -8.55 5.69 -13.03
C VAL A 309 -9.92 6.33 -12.82
N ALA A 310 -10.42 7.02 -13.84
CA ALA A 310 -11.77 7.54 -13.88
C ALA A 310 -12.73 6.50 -14.46
N GLN A 311 -13.92 6.41 -13.87
CA GLN A 311 -15.02 5.58 -14.33
C GLN A 311 -16.30 6.43 -14.33
N PRO A 312 -17.40 6.04 -15.02
CA PRO A 312 -18.65 6.82 -15.00
C PRO A 312 -19.13 7.09 -13.57
N ALA A 313 -19.15 8.36 -13.16
CA ALA A 313 -19.50 8.87 -11.83
C ALA A 313 -18.67 8.24 -10.68
N HIS A 314 -17.46 7.77 -10.95
CA HIS A 314 -16.65 7.05 -9.97
C HIS A 314 -15.14 7.23 -10.21
N ALA A 315 -14.33 7.09 -9.16
CA ALA A 315 -12.89 6.99 -9.22
C ALA A 315 -12.43 5.66 -8.62
N ALA A 316 -11.43 5.03 -9.23
CA ALA A 316 -10.89 3.74 -8.84
C ALA A 316 -9.36 3.73 -8.91
N VAL A 317 -8.76 2.62 -8.54
CA VAL A 317 -7.31 2.39 -8.54
C VAL A 317 -6.96 1.28 -9.51
N ALA A 318 -6.00 1.53 -10.40
CA ALA A 318 -5.30 0.48 -11.11
C ALA A 318 -3.94 0.26 -10.43
N PHE A 319 -3.59 -0.97 -10.17
CA PHE A 319 -2.31 -1.33 -9.56
C PHE A 319 -1.75 -2.64 -10.14
N ARG A 320 -0.44 -2.81 -10.06
CA ARG A 320 0.24 -4.05 -10.48
C ARG A 320 0.27 -5.03 -9.31
N ASP A 321 -0.28 -6.22 -9.49
CA ASP A 321 -0.21 -7.29 -8.48
C ASP A 321 1.16 -7.97 -8.43
N LYS A 322 1.37 -8.85 -7.46
CA LYS A 322 2.61 -9.62 -7.27
C LYS A 322 2.99 -10.51 -8.46
N ASN A 323 2.02 -10.89 -9.27
CA ASN A 323 2.22 -11.70 -10.49
C ASN A 323 2.52 -10.84 -11.73
N GLY A 324 2.61 -9.53 -11.56
CA GLY A 324 2.87 -8.58 -12.64
C GLY A 324 1.64 -8.22 -13.49
N ASN A 325 0.43 -8.55 -13.05
CA ASN A 325 -0.80 -8.19 -13.75
C ASN A 325 -1.37 -6.89 -13.20
N TRP A 326 -1.95 -6.07 -14.06
CA TRP A 326 -2.64 -4.87 -13.65
C TRP A 326 -4.10 -5.19 -13.31
N GLN A 327 -4.50 -4.78 -12.10
CA GLN A 327 -5.83 -5.01 -11.52
C GLN A 327 -6.55 -3.70 -11.25
N ILE A 328 -7.89 -3.73 -11.23
CA ILE A 328 -8.71 -2.62 -10.72
C ILE A 328 -9.15 -2.94 -9.29
N ALA A 329 -8.95 -2.00 -8.40
CA ALA A 329 -9.48 -2.02 -7.04
C ALA A 329 -10.36 -0.79 -6.77
N LEU A 330 -11.23 -0.90 -5.77
CA LEU A 330 -12.15 0.16 -5.35
C LEU A 330 -13.07 0.65 -6.48
N GLY A 331 -13.33 -0.16 -7.49
CA GLY A 331 -14.10 0.22 -8.66
C GLY A 331 -14.64 -0.95 -9.46
N ARG A 332 -15.06 -0.65 -10.68
CA ARG A 332 -15.62 -1.59 -11.66
C ARG A 332 -14.49 -2.17 -12.54
N SER A 333 -14.85 -2.80 -13.65
CA SER A 333 -13.92 -3.42 -14.59
C SER A 333 -13.12 -2.42 -15.45
N TRP A 334 -12.09 -2.94 -16.14
CA TRP A 334 -11.28 -2.19 -17.09
C TRP A 334 -12.07 -1.57 -18.25
N ASN A 335 -13.14 -2.23 -18.70
CA ASN A 335 -13.92 -1.80 -19.86
C ASN A 335 -14.56 -0.40 -19.70
N VAL A 336 -14.79 0.02 -18.46
CA VAL A 336 -15.38 1.34 -18.15
C VAL A 336 -14.34 2.31 -17.58
N SER A 337 -13.06 1.93 -17.54
CA SER A 337 -11.98 2.71 -16.94
C SER A 337 -11.29 3.58 -17.98
N LYS A 338 -10.86 4.78 -17.56
CA LYS A 338 -10.04 5.72 -18.35
C LYS A 338 -8.90 6.23 -17.48
N LEU A 339 -7.72 6.36 -18.06
CA LEU A 339 -6.54 6.91 -17.41
C LEU A 339 -6.48 8.43 -17.69
N SER A 340 -6.88 9.23 -16.72
CA SER A 340 -6.99 10.70 -16.88
C SER A 340 -5.63 11.38 -17.02
N ASP A 341 -4.60 10.86 -16.38
CA ASP A 341 -3.20 11.36 -16.49
C ASP A 341 -2.54 11.02 -17.84
N ARG A 342 -3.24 10.28 -18.69
CA ARG A 342 -2.79 9.81 -20.02
C ARG A 342 -3.79 10.18 -21.11
N GLY A 343 -4.34 11.41 -21.06
CA GLY A 343 -5.24 11.91 -22.08
C GLY A 343 -6.52 11.10 -22.25
N ASN A 344 -7.04 10.53 -21.16
CA ASN A 344 -8.24 9.69 -21.16
C ASN A 344 -8.11 8.38 -21.97
N MET A 345 -6.88 7.80 -22.02
CA MET A 345 -6.66 6.49 -22.58
C MET A 345 -7.65 5.48 -21.98
N SER A 346 -8.25 4.64 -22.82
CA SER A 346 -9.15 3.58 -22.32
C SER A 346 -8.39 2.51 -21.53
N GLY A 347 -9.07 1.86 -20.59
CA GLY A 347 -8.47 0.77 -19.82
C GLY A 347 -8.06 -0.42 -20.68
N GLY A 348 -8.82 -0.72 -21.75
CA GLY A 348 -8.46 -1.76 -22.71
C GLY A 348 -7.16 -1.43 -23.46
N GLU A 349 -7.04 -0.20 -23.93
CA GLU A 349 -5.83 0.27 -24.62
C GLU A 349 -4.59 0.25 -23.69
N PHE A 350 -4.76 0.61 -22.43
CA PHE A 350 -3.70 0.51 -21.44
C PHE A 350 -3.23 -0.95 -21.25
N LEU A 351 -4.17 -1.89 -21.11
CA LEU A 351 -3.84 -3.31 -20.94
C LEU A 351 -3.11 -3.90 -22.16
N GLU A 352 -3.51 -3.51 -23.37
CA GLU A 352 -2.79 -3.93 -24.59
C GLU A 352 -1.34 -3.42 -24.58
N ARG A 353 -1.10 -2.18 -24.14
CA ARG A 353 0.27 -1.64 -24.03
C ARG A 353 1.09 -2.34 -22.96
N VAL A 354 0.48 -2.67 -21.82
CA VAL A 354 1.13 -3.47 -20.77
C VAL A 354 1.52 -4.83 -21.33
N LYS A 355 0.63 -5.46 -22.10
CA LYS A 355 0.88 -6.75 -22.73
C LYS A 355 2.02 -6.68 -23.76
N GLU A 356 2.02 -5.66 -24.63
CA GLU A 356 3.10 -5.42 -25.58
C GLU A 356 4.46 -5.31 -24.88
N ARG A 357 4.54 -4.53 -23.79
CA ARG A 357 5.77 -4.34 -23.00
C ARG A 357 6.29 -5.61 -22.34
N LYS A 358 5.42 -6.57 -22.07
CA LYS A 358 5.80 -7.87 -21.50
C LYS A 358 6.32 -8.86 -22.54
N THR A 359 6.20 -8.55 -23.83
CA THR A 359 6.72 -9.42 -24.89
C THR A 359 8.22 -9.24 -25.07
N LYS A 360 8.93 -10.30 -25.39
CA LYS A 360 10.34 -10.22 -25.80
C LYS A 360 10.54 -9.34 -27.04
N ALA A 361 9.49 -9.19 -27.83
CA ALA A 361 9.52 -8.40 -29.05
C ALA A 361 9.41 -6.89 -28.81
N PHE A 362 9.00 -6.44 -27.63
CA PHE A 362 8.75 -5.02 -27.39
C PHE A 362 9.95 -4.14 -27.78
N GLY A 363 11.14 -4.46 -27.29
CA GLY A 363 12.37 -3.76 -27.67
C GLY A 363 12.57 -3.76 -29.19
N ASN A 364 12.47 -4.92 -29.83
CA ASN A 364 12.65 -5.05 -31.26
C ASN A 364 11.64 -4.24 -32.07
N VAL A 365 10.39 -4.18 -31.64
CA VAL A 365 9.35 -3.36 -32.29
C VAL A 365 9.67 -1.87 -32.18
N GLU A 366 10.10 -1.41 -31.02
CA GLU A 366 10.51 -0.02 -30.83
C GLU A 366 11.77 0.31 -31.62
N HIS A 367 12.76 -0.59 -31.70
CA HIS A 367 13.96 -0.42 -32.53
C HIS A 367 13.61 -0.28 -33.99
N LEU A 368 12.65 -1.05 -34.53
CA LEU A 368 12.17 -0.87 -35.91
C LEU A 368 11.51 0.50 -36.12
N ARG A 369 10.75 1.00 -35.14
CA ARG A 369 10.17 2.34 -35.21
C ARG A 369 11.27 3.42 -35.23
N TRP A 370 12.29 3.28 -34.38
CA TRP A 370 13.44 4.21 -34.37
C TRP A 370 14.22 4.15 -35.68
N LEU A 371 14.45 2.95 -36.18
CA LEU A 371 15.11 2.77 -37.48
C LEU A 371 14.32 3.45 -38.60
N ALA A 372 13.01 3.21 -38.68
CA ALA A 372 12.12 3.83 -39.65
C ALA A 372 12.16 5.36 -39.56
N GLY A 373 12.25 5.92 -38.36
CA GLY A 373 12.38 7.37 -38.11
C GLY A 373 13.69 7.98 -38.63
N ASN A 374 14.73 7.18 -38.86
CA ASN A 374 16.01 7.60 -39.43
C ASN A 374 16.06 7.48 -40.95
N LEU A 375 15.08 6.80 -41.59
CA LEU A 375 15.01 6.63 -43.02
C LEU A 375 14.25 7.80 -43.68
N THR A 376 14.56 8.06 -44.96
CA THR A 376 13.91 9.12 -45.75
C THR A 376 13.03 8.59 -46.88
N GLY A 377 13.28 7.37 -47.35
CA GLY A 377 12.52 6.73 -48.41
C GLY A 377 11.18 6.17 -47.92
N LYS A 378 10.04 6.70 -48.35
CA LYS A 378 8.71 6.25 -47.94
C LYS A 378 8.51 4.74 -48.13
N ALA A 379 9.02 4.17 -49.28
CA ALA A 379 8.92 2.75 -49.58
C ALA A 379 9.75 1.89 -48.60
N GLN A 380 10.98 2.32 -48.27
CA GLN A 380 11.80 1.65 -47.25
C GLN A 380 11.18 1.69 -45.87
N ILE A 381 10.65 2.86 -45.45
CA ILE A 381 9.93 3.02 -44.16
C ILE A 381 8.76 2.05 -44.09
N ALA A 382 7.94 2.01 -45.16
CA ALA A 382 6.81 1.09 -45.24
C ALA A 382 7.26 -0.38 -45.18
N ALA A 383 8.34 -0.75 -45.87
CA ALA A 383 8.87 -2.12 -45.85
C ALA A 383 9.42 -2.53 -44.47
N VAL A 384 10.17 -1.66 -43.80
CA VAL A 384 10.63 -1.89 -42.41
C VAL A 384 9.44 -2.09 -41.47
N MET A 385 8.46 -1.19 -41.54
CA MET A 385 7.28 -1.28 -40.67
C MET A 385 6.40 -2.49 -40.98
N ALA A 386 6.36 -2.97 -42.22
CA ALA A 386 5.63 -4.18 -42.60
C ALA A 386 6.20 -5.47 -41.97
N THR A 387 7.47 -5.46 -41.52
CA THR A 387 8.07 -6.60 -40.79
C THR A 387 7.65 -6.65 -39.29
N THR A 388 7.14 -5.54 -38.75
CA THR A 388 6.81 -5.39 -37.31
C THR A 388 5.82 -6.43 -36.80
N PRO A 389 4.68 -6.72 -37.46
CA PRO A 389 3.73 -7.71 -36.94
C PRO A 389 4.34 -9.10 -36.82
N ALA A 390 5.13 -9.54 -37.80
CA ALA A 390 5.76 -10.85 -37.79
C ALA A 390 6.89 -10.96 -36.73
N ILE A 391 7.56 -9.85 -36.42
CA ILE A 391 8.56 -9.81 -35.34
C ILE A 391 7.85 -9.82 -34.00
N ALA A 392 6.70 -9.15 -33.84
CA ALA A 392 5.86 -9.19 -32.69
C ALA A 392 5.27 -10.59 -32.44
N ASP A 393 4.81 -11.27 -33.51
CA ASP A 393 4.16 -12.59 -33.40
C ASP A 393 5.13 -13.70 -33.00
N ALA A 394 6.36 -13.66 -33.50
CA ALA A 394 7.36 -14.68 -33.21
C ALA A 394 7.77 -14.79 -31.73
N SER A 395 7.31 -13.86 -30.91
CA SER A 395 7.58 -13.83 -29.47
C SER A 395 6.34 -14.04 -28.61
N LYS A 396 5.18 -14.34 -29.22
CA LYS A 396 3.93 -14.59 -28.47
C LYS A 396 4.04 -15.80 -27.54
N ASP A 397 4.83 -16.81 -27.90
CA ASP A 397 4.99 -18.04 -27.12
C ASP A 397 6.02 -17.92 -25.99
N ALA A 398 6.64 -16.76 -25.84
CA ALA A 398 7.65 -16.53 -24.84
C ALA A 398 7.30 -15.29 -24.00
N ILE A 399 6.28 -15.42 -23.15
CA ILE A 399 6.15 -14.54 -21.98
C ILE A 399 7.32 -14.87 -21.06
N VAL A 400 8.42 -14.14 -21.24
CA VAL A 400 9.50 -14.18 -20.28
C VAL A 400 9.25 -13.05 -19.32
N ALA A 401 9.06 -13.40 -18.06
CA ALA A 401 9.38 -12.47 -17.01
C ALA A 401 10.74 -11.84 -17.38
N PHE A 402 10.78 -10.54 -17.56
CA PHE A 402 12.03 -9.81 -17.76
C PHE A 402 12.96 -10.26 -16.63
N GLN A 403 13.99 -11.04 -16.96
CA GLN A 403 15.04 -11.33 -16.01
C GLN A 403 15.95 -10.11 -16.03
N PRO A 404 15.93 -9.29 -14.96
CA PRO A 404 16.95 -8.27 -14.79
C PRO A 404 18.29 -9.00 -14.83
N GLY A 405 19.27 -8.42 -15.49
CA GLY A 405 20.60 -8.96 -15.61
C GLY A 405 21.03 -9.54 -14.27
N ARG A 406 21.61 -10.74 -14.27
CA ARG A 406 21.98 -11.53 -13.09
C ARG A 406 22.92 -10.75 -12.13
N GLY A 407 22.34 -9.82 -11.39
CA GLY A 407 22.81 -9.50 -10.06
C GLY A 407 22.10 -10.49 -9.15
N ALA A 408 22.84 -11.21 -8.34
CA ALA A 408 22.38 -12.31 -7.51
C ALA A 408 20.98 -12.04 -6.97
N ALA A 409 20.03 -12.91 -7.31
CA ALA A 409 18.75 -12.96 -6.66
C ALA A 409 19.01 -13.17 -5.15
N ALA A 410 18.97 -12.09 -4.39
CA ALA A 410 18.85 -12.22 -2.96
C ALA A 410 17.55 -12.97 -2.75
N ALA A 411 17.64 -14.17 -2.17
CA ALA A 411 16.49 -14.96 -1.78
C ALA A 411 15.52 -14.05 -1.07
N ALA A 412 14.30 -13.90 -1.63
CA ALA A 412 13.27 -13.05 -1.09
C ALA A 412 13.05 -13.42 0.39
N SER A 413 13.53 -12.59 1.28
CA SER A 413 13.22 -12.69 2.69
C SER A 413 11.76 -12.29 2.84
N THR A 414 10.90 -13.25 3.07
CA THR A 414 9.45 -13.11 3.16
C THR A 414 8.96 -12.39 4.42
N LYS A 415 9.84 -11.83 5.24
CA LYS A 415 9.43 -11.08 6.44
C LYS A 415 10.13 -9.73 6.52
N PRO A 416 9.42 -8.67 6.94
CA PRO A 416 10.03 -7.38 7.21
C PRO A 416 11.08 -7.52 8.30
N LEU A 417 12.03 -6.60 8.30
CA LEU A 417 12.84 -6.37 9.48
C LEU A 417 11.88 -5.93 10.59
N THR A 418 11.64 -6.80 11.57
CA THR A 418 10.94 -6.38 12.78
C THR A 418 11.71 -5.19 13.38
N LYS A 419 10.98 -4.14 13.77
CA LYS A 419 11.53 -3.07 14.61
C LYS A 419 11.15 -3.41 16.04
N PRO A 420 11.95 -4.19 16.81
CA PRO A 420 11.61 -4.57 18.16
C PRO A 420 11.44 -3.31 19.00
N GLU A 421 10.29 -3.18 19.66
CA GLU A 421 10.15 -2.20 20.73
C GLU A 421 11.09 -2.59 21.88
N PRO A 422 11.62 -1.59 22.61
CA PRO A 422 12.38 -1.88 23.81
C PRO A 422 11.55 -2.77 24.76
N PRO A 423 12.16 -3.73 25.49
CA PRO A 423 11.45 -4.54 26.44
C PRO A 423 10.63 -3.68 27.40
N ILE A 424 9.34 -4.00 27.53
CA ILE A 424 8.44 -3.27 28.44
C ILE A 424 8.88 -3.56 29.86
N LYS A 425 9.31 -2.54 30.59
CA LYS A 425 9.61 -2.64 32.01
C LYS A 425 8.30 -2.46 32.78
N VAL A 426 7.72 -3.57 33.23
CA VAL A 426 6.49 -3.57 34.03
C VAL A 426 6.83 -3.11 35.43
N ALA A 427 6.16 -2.03 35.90
CA ALA A 427 6.34 -1.53 37.26
C ALA A 427 5.70 -2.49 38.29
N PRO A 428 6.21 -2.55 39.53
CA PRO A 428 5.60 -3.37 40.60
C PRO A 428 4.10 -3.09 40.77
N GLY A 429 3.29 -4.13 40.80
CA GLY A 429 1.83 -4.04 40.98
C GLY A 429 1.05 -3.73 39.69
N VAL A 430 1.70 -3.47 38.55
CA VAL A 430 1.05 -3.33 37.24
C VAL A 430 0.83 -4.72 36.65
N ILE A 431 -0.36 -4.96 36.13
CA ILE A 431 -0.69 -6.18 35.37
C ILE A 431 -0.54 -5.84 33.88
N HIS A 432 0.47 -6.40 33.23
CA HIS A 432 0.70 -6.25 31.78
C HIS A 432 0.21 -7.50 31.07
N VAL A 433 -0.57 -7.31 29.98
CA VAL A 433 -1.17 -8.39 29.23
C VAL A 433 -0.93 -8.17 27.74
N ASN A 434 -0.19 -9.10 27.07
CA ASN A 434 -0.03 -9.02 25.61
C ASN A 434 -1.32 -9.42 24.90
N ALA A 435 -1.57 -8.84 23.77
CA ALA A 435 -2.79 -9.13 22.99
C ALA A 435 -2.91 -10.62 22.61
N GLY A 436 -1.79 -11.33 22.43
CA GLY A 436 -1.78 -12.76 22.13
C GLY A 436 -2.09 -13.69 23.29
N ASP A 437 -2.13 -13.19 24.54
CA ASP A 437 -2.28 -14.01 25.76
C ASP A 437 -3.78 -14.20 26.15
N PHE A 438 -4.68 -14.19 25.17
CA PHE A 438 -6.11 -14.37 25.40
C PHE A 438 -6.48 -15.80 25.81
N ALA A 439 -7.46 -15.94 26.67
CA ALA A 439 -8.06 -17.22 27.05
C ALA A 439 -9.30 -17.55 26.17
N HIS A 440 -10.03 -16.52 25.74
CA HIS A 440 -11.20 -16.65 24.90
C HIS A 440 -11.13 -15.66 23.74
N ILE A 441 -11.50 -16.10 22.56
CA ILE A 441 -11.67 -15.28 21.39
C ILE A 441 -12.90 -15.76 20.64
N GLY A 442 -13.86 -14.86 20.42
CA GLY A 442 -15.10 -15.26 19.77
C GLY A 442 -15.92 -14.07 19.31
N GLY A 443 -16.85 -14.37 18.44
CA GLY A 443 -17.93 -13.50 18.04
C GLY A 443 -19.26 -14.17 18.35
N ILE A 444 -20.36 -13.56 17.94
CA ILE A 444 -21.69 -14.14 18.06
C ILE A 444 -21.73 -15.46 17.28
N SER A 445 -22.29 -16.50 17.88
CA SER A 445 -22.45 -17.83 17.31
C SER A 445 -22.97 -17.80 15.86
N GLY A 446 -22.27 -18.47 14.95
CA GLY A 446 -22.64 -18.57 13.54
C GLY A 446 -21.93 -17.57 12.62
N VAL A 447 -21.17 -16.65 13.15
CA VAL A 447 -20.33 -15.72 12.40
C VAL A 447 -18.91 -15.84 12.91
N GLY A 448 -17.93 -15.89 12.00
CA GLY A 448 -16.52 -16.01 12.39
C GLY A 448 -16.10 -15.00 13.47
N PRO A 449 -14.95 -15.21 14.12
CA PRO A 449 -14.60 -14.52 15.36
C PRO A 449 -14.51 -12.98 15.26
N GLY A 450 -14.59 -12.38 14.08
CA GLY A 450 -14.49 -10.93 13.92
C GLY A 450 -13.18 -10.30 14.43
N VAL A 451 -12.30 -11.14 15.01
CA VAL A 451 -10.99 -10.76 15.53
C VAL A 451 -9.95 -11.66 14.87
N GLY A 452 -9.01 -11.04 14.15
CA GLY A 452 -7.86 -11.74 13.56
C GLY A 452 -6.67 -11.70 14.51
N VAL A 453 -5.90 -12.79 14.55
CA VAL A 453 -4.62 -12.86 15.26
C VAL A 453 -3.50 -12.84 14.24
N GLY A 454 -2.58 -11.91 14.36
CA GLY A 454 -1.43 -11.77 13.45
C GLY A 454 -0.12 -11.57 14.18
N ASP A 455 0.98 -11.67 13.43
CA ASP A 455 2.30 -11.29 13.95
C ASP A 455 2.41 -9.77 14.03
N CYS A 456 2.96 -9.26 15.12
CA CYS A 456 3.19 -7.84 15.27
C CYS A 456 4.51 -7.43 14.59
N TYR A 457 4.49 -6.32 13.87
CA TYR A 457 5.67 -5.74 13.24
C TYR A 457 6.81 -5.43 14.25
N THR A 458 6.43 -5.12 15.50
CA THR A 458 7.38 -4.86 16.59
C THR A 458 7.70 -6.08 17.45
N GLY A 459 7.30 -7.27 17.00
CA GLY A 459 7.50 -8.56 17.67
C GLY A 459 6.28 -9.02 18.47
N GLY A 460 6.13 -10.33 18.66
CA GLY A 460 4.98 -10.95 19.33
C GLY A 460 3.69 -10.93 18.49
N LYS A 461 2.54 -11.03 19.13
CA LYS A 461 1.22 -11.07 18.47
C LYS A 461 0.45 -9.78 18.66
N GLN A 462 -0.46 -9.53 17.73
CA GLN A 462 -1.44 -8.44 17.78
C GLN A 462 -2.81 -8.96 17.37
N LEU A 463 -3.87 -8.29 17.82
CA LEU A 463 -5.25 -8.61 17.46
C LEU A 463 -5.82 -7.53 16.55
N HIS A 464 -6.49 -7.94 15.48
CA HIS A 464 -7.24 -7.08 14.58
C HIS A 464 -8.72 -7.22 14.82
N PHE A 465 -9.37 -6.15 15.20
CA PHE A 465 -10.83 -6.10 15.27
C PHE A 465 -11.37 -5.76 13.89
N GLY A 466 -12.00 -6.75 13.27
CA GLY A 466 -12.40 -6.73 11.88
C GLY A 466 -13.65 -5.93 11.57
N ALA A 467 -14.07 -6.08 10.34
CA ALA A 467 -15.09 -5.32 9.64
C ALA A 467 -16.53 -5.68 9.96
N MET A 468 -16.79 -6.52 10.93
CA MET A 468 -18.11 -7.10 11.14
C MET A 468 -19.03 -6.11 11.83
N SER A 469 -20.30 -6.07 11.41
CA SER A 469 -21.39 -5.39 12.12
C SER A 469 -21.68 -5.97 13.49
N GLN A 470 -20.86 -6.88 13.99
CA GLN A 470 -21.08 -7.71 15.16
C GLN A 470 -19.99 -7.49 16.19
N THR A 471 -20.35 -7.62 17.43
CA THR A 471 -19.46 -7.50 18.59
C THR A 471 -18.57 -8.73 18.68
N ALA A 472 -17.25 -8.53 18.65
CA ALA A 472 -16.27 -9.56 18.85
C ALA A 472 -15.60 -9.36 20.21
N TRP A 473 -15.71 -10.35 21.09
CA TRP A 473 -15.15 -10.33 22.42
C TRP A 473 -13.84 -11.09 22.52
N VAL A 474 -12.92 -10.56 23.31
CA VAL A 474 -11.67 -11.23 23.67
C VAL A 474 -11.53 -11.20 25.19
N GLY A 475 -11.41 -12.38 25.80
CA GLY A 475 -11.32 -12.56 27.25
C GLY A 475 -9.89 -12.89 27.67
N TYR A 476 -9.39 -12.18 28.67
CA TYR A 476 -8.04 -12.34 29.24
C TYR A 476 -8.14 -12.72 30.72
N LYS A 477 -7.65 -13.90 31.09
CA LYS A 477 -7.53 -14.31 32.48
C LYS A 477 -6.36 -13.59 33.15
N ILE A 478 -6.66 -12.88 34.23
CA ILE A 478 -5.68 -12.16 35.03
C ILE A 478 -5.78 -12.58 36.49
N ASN A 479 -4.71 -12.33 37.23
CA ASN A 479 -4.74 -12.44 38.69
C ASN A 479 -4.49 -11.07 39.31
N VAL A 480 -5.49 -10.53 39.97
CA VAL A 480 -5.47 -9.19 40.59
C VAL A 480 -4.84 -9.31 41.99
N PRO A 481 -3.72 -8.64 42.28
CA PRO A 481 -3.00 -8.82 43.52
C PRO A 481 -3.73 -8.22 44.73
N LYS A 482 -4.47 -7.13 44.54
CA LYS A 482 -5.17 -6.40 45.61
C LYS A 482 -6.45 -5.77 45.09
N THR A 483 -7.52 -5.85 45.89
CA THR A 483 -8.77 -5.15 45.59
C THR A 483 -8.53 -3.64 45.56
N GLY A 484 -9.03 -2.96 44.53
CA GLY A 484 -8.86 -1.52 44.38
C GLY A 484 -9.34 -0.97 43.05
N ILE A 485 -9.08 0.31 42.83
CA ILE A 485 -9.27 0.98 41.55
C ILE A 485 -8.00 0.81 40.73
N TYR A 486 -8.17 0.37 39.51
CA TYR A 486 -7.11 0.22 38.49
C TYR A 486 -7.40 1.11 37.29
N GLU A 487 -6.36 1.64 36.71
CA GLU A 487 -6.39 2.37 35.42
C GLU A 487 -6.00 1.41 34.30
N LEU A 488 -6.95 1.09 33.42
CA LEU A 488 -6.72 0.31 32.24
C LEU A 488 -6.29 1.23 31.09
N THR A 489 -5.11 1.00 30.53
CA THR A 489 -4.63 1.62 29.29
C THR A 489 -4.34 0.55 28.26
N ALA A 490 -4.54 0.83 26.99
CA ALA A 490 -4.27 -0.10 25.90
C ALA A 490 -3.34 0.52 24.84
N ARG A 491 -2.46 -0.30 24.28
CA ARG A 491 -1.61 0.05 23.15
C ARG A 491 -2.34 -0.36 21.87
N VAL A 492 -2.85 0.61 21.14
CA VAL A 492 -3.69 0.38 19.96
C VAL A 492 -3.15 1.09 18.73
N SER A 493 -3.50 0.58 17.56
CA SER A 493 -3.40 1.27 16.28
C SER A 493 -4.81 1.40 15.71
N VAL A 494 -5.18 2.60 15.29
CA VAL A 494 -6.51 2.90 14.74
C VAL A 494 -6.36 3.63 13.41
N ILE A 495 -7.22 3.31 12.45
CA ILE A 495 -7.19 3.88 11.10
C ILE A 495 -8.36 4.81 10.79
N ASN A 496 -9.43 4.78 11.57
CA ASN A 496 -10.58 5.64 11.40
C ASN A 496 -10.80 6.51 12.63
N TRP A 497 -11.17 7.77 12.43
CA TRP A 497 -11.53 8.69 13.50
C TRP A 497 -12.65 8.15 14.35
N GLY A 498 -12.53 8.32 15.67
CA GLY A 498 -13.55 7.91 16.65
C GLY A 498 -13.61 6.42 16.95
N GLN A 499 -12.61 5.64 16.56
CA GLN A 499 -12.51 4.24 16.99
C GLN A 499 -12.23 4.15 18.49
N ARG A 500 -12.86 3.18 19.14
CA ARG A 500 -12.77 2.97 20.57
C ARG A 500 -12.86 1.49 20.91
N LEU A 501 -12.30 1.13 22.06
CA LEU A 501 -12.35 -0.20 22.63
C LEU A 501 -13.26 -0.18 23.84
N TYR A 502 -14.03 -1.22 24.08
CA TYR A 502 -14.81 -1.39 25.28
C TYR A 502 -14.14 -2.43 26.17
N ALA A 503 -14.06 -2.13 27.48
CA ALA A 503 -13.55 -3.08 28.47
C ALA A 503 -14.61 -3.40 29.52
N ARG A 504 -14.66 -4.66 29.96
CA ARG A 504 -15.57 -5.16 30.96
C ARG A 504 -14.89 -6.13 31.93
N SER A 505 -15.28 -6.08 33.20
CA SER A 505 -14.92 -7.02 34.24
C SER A 505 -16.17 -7.35 35.05
N PHE A 506 -16.22 -8.53 35.61
CA PHE A 506 -17.34 -8.96 36.48
C PHE A 506 -16.91 -9.13 37.95
N GLY A 507 -15.66 -8.85 38.27
CA GLY A 507 -15.10 -9.12 39.60
C GLY A 507 -15.72 -8.35 40.72
N ALA A 508 -16.33 -7.18 40.47
CA ALA A 508 -17.00 -6.36 41.47
C ALA A 508 -18.50 -6.71 41.67
N MET A 509 -19.09 -7.51 40.76
CA MET A 509 -20.46 -7.97 40.85
C MET A 509 -20.54 -9.25 41.70
N TYR A 510 -21.73 -9.52 42.27
CA TYR A 510 -21.91 -10.73 43.07
C TYR A 510 -21.92 -11.96 42.16
N ARG A 511 -21.25 -13.01 42.63
CA ARG A 511 -21.36 -14.31 41.97
C ARG A 511 -22.73 -14.89 42.28
N VAL A 512 -23.55 -15.12 41.26
CA VAL A 512 -24.85 -15.80 41.35
C VAL A 512 -24.60 -17.30 41.55
N LYS A 513 -25.26 -17.91 42.50
CA LYS A 513 -25.08 -19.33 42.82
C LYS A 513 -25.71 -20.24 41.78
N SER A 514 -26.94 -19.92 41.37
CA SER A 514 -27.67 -20.72 40.38
C SER A 514 -28.76 -19.87 39.71
N ALA A 515 -29.19 -20.32 38.54
CA ALA A 515 -30.30 -19.73 37.82
C ALA A 515 -31.27 -20.81 37.29
N THR A 516 -32.58 -20.47 37.25
CA THR A 516 -33.62 -21.27 36.61
C THR A 516 -34.37 -20.39 35.63
N ALA A 517 -34.97 -20.99 34.59
CA ALA A 517 -35.69 -20.24 33.56
C ALA A 517 -36.97 -20.94 33.15
N SER A 518 -37.92 -20.15 32.64
CA SER A 518 -39.22 -20.63 32.15
C SER A 518 -39.11 -21.46 30.89
N ASP A 519 -38.08 -21.24 30.10
CA ASP A 519 -37.87 -21.91 28.81
C ASP A 519 -36.36 -21.96 28.44
N VAL A 520 -35.97 -23.03 27.71
CA VAL A 520 -34.59 -23.21 27.21
C VAL A 520 -34.71 -23.73 25.77
N TYR A 521 -33.97 -23.08 24.85
CA TYR A 521 -33.97 -23.44 23.44
C TYR A 521 -33.64 -24.91 23.23
N ARG A 522 -34.62 -25.67 22.68
CA ARG A 522 -34.51 -27.11 22.42
C ARG A 522 -34.05 -27.94 23.62
N GLN A 523 -34.21 -27.44 24.84
CA GLN A 523 -33.72 -28.08 26.05
C GLN A 523 -32.18 -28.29 26.05
N ASP A 524 -31.46 -27.51 25.25
CA ASP A 524 -30.00 -27.56 25.14
C ASP A 524 -29.36 -26.92 26.36
N SER A 525 -28.65 -27.69 27.17
CA SER A 525 -27.99 -27.20 28.39
C SER A 525 -26.92 -26.15 28.12
N SER A 526 -26.33 -26.16 26.91
CA SER A 526 -25.36 -25.12 26.48
C SER A 526 -26.01 -23.75 26.19
N LEU A 527 -27.33 -23.68 26.21
CA LEU A 527 -28.16 -22.49 26.10
C LEU A 527 -29.07 -22.32 27.31
N GLY A 528 -28.73 -22.99 28.43
CA GLY A 528 -29.45 -22.95 29.67
C GLY A 528 -29.22 -21.68 30.49
N PRO A 529 -30.04 -21.46 31.59
CA PRO A 529 -29.96 -20.25 32.38
C PRO A 529 -28.61 -20.01 33.07
N GLN A 530 -27.83 -21.06 33.31
CA GLN A 530 -26.47 -20.94 33.88
C GLN A 530 -25.53 -20.15 32.98
N MET A 531 -25.77 -20.18 31.67
CA MET A 531 -24.96 -19.48 30.66
C MET A 531 -25.17 -17.95 30.68
N ALA A 532 -26.19 -17.46 31.39
CA ALA A 532 -26.40 -16.02 31.55
C ALA A 532 -25.81 -15.49 32.88
N ILE A 533 -25.18 -16.34 33.70
CA ILE A 533 -24.61 -15.98 35.00
C ILE A 533 -23.17 -16.46 35.19
N ASP A 534 -22.58 -17.04 34.19
CA ASP A 534 -21.21 -17.59 34.22
C ASP A 534 -20.13 -16.53 33.95
N HIS A 535 -20.57 -15.31 33.59
CA HIS A 535 -19.70 -14.17 33.22
C HIS A 535 -18.77 -14.46 32.04
N ASP A 536 -19.19 -15.39 31.15
CA ASP A 536 -18.55 -15.66 29.89
C ASP A 536 -19.37 -15.05 28.74
N LEU A 537 -18.89 -13.98 28.13
CA LEU A 537 -19.57 -13.29 27.06
C LEU A 537 -19.59 -14.10 25.73
N GLY A 538 -19.03 -15.28 25.70
CA GLY A 538 -19.15 -16.26 24.61
C GLY A 538 -20.35 -17.19 24.76
N THR A 539 -20.99 -17.26 25.92
CA THR A 539 -22.15 -18.11 26.24
C THR A 539 -23.43 -17.28 26.38
N ARG A 540 -24.58 -17.93 26.43
CA ARG A 540 -25.87 -17.25 26.61
C ARG A 540 -26.98 -18.21 27.02
N TRP A 541 -27.98 -17.68 27.73
CA TRP A 541 -29.29 -18.30 27.80
C TRP A 541 -30.12 -17.91 26.59
N ALA A 542 -30.88 -18.86 26.01
CA ALA A 542 -31.80 -18.61 24.92
C ALA A 542 -33.13 -19.33 25.10
N MET A 543 -34.24 -18.69 24.73
CA MET A 543 -35.56 -19.26 24.68
C MET A 543 -35.88 -19.84 23.27
N ASN A 544 -36.88 -20.72 23.21
CA ASN A 544 -37.34 -21.28 21.93
C ASN A 544 -37.88 -20.21 20.97
N LEU A 545 -37.74 -20.48 19.67
CA LEU A 545 -38.28 -19.59 18.63
C LEU A 545 -39.81 -19.45 18.79
N GLY A 546 -40.30 -18.24 18.54
CA GLY A 546 -41.73 -17.91 18.69
C GLY A 546 -42.18 -17.66 20.14
N LYS A 547 -41.30 -17.77 21.13
CA LYS A 547 -41.56 -17.31 22.49
C LYS A 547 -41.22 -15.83 22.60
N GLU A 548 -42.14 -15.03 23.06
CA GLU A 548 -41.95 -13.57 23.29
C GLU A 548 -41.88 -13.21 24.76
N GLN A 549 -42.40 -14.08 25.64
CA GLN A 549 -42.47 -13.90 27.08
C GLN A 549 -41.81 -15.05 27.83
N GLY A 550 -41.18 -14.75 28.93
CA GLY A 550 -40.56 -15.73 29.80
C GLY A 550 -39.83 -15.07 30.96
N TRP A 551 -39.16 -15.87 31.76
CA TRP A 551 -38.38 -15.36 32.89
C TRP A 551 -37.13 -16.20 33.15
N ILE A 552 -36.15 -15.54 33.78
CA ILE A 552 -35.00 -16.16 34.42
C ILE A 552 -34.92 -15.69 35.87
N GLU A 553 -34.78 -16.62 36.82
CA GLU A 553 -34.65 -16.37 38.24
C GLU A 553 -33.25 -16.73 38.72
N LEU A 554 -32.64 -15.82 39.48
CA LEU A 554 -31.29 -15.89 40.01
C LEU A 554 -31.36 -16.16 41.52
N ASP A 555 -30.63 -17.15 42.03
CA ASP A 555 -30.36 -17.35 43.47
C ASP A 555 -28.95 -16.84 43.80
N LEU A 556 -28.86 -15.82 44.63
CA LEU A 556 -27.60 -15.25 45.12
C LEU A 556 -26.95 -16.09 46.23
N GLY A 557 -27.60 -17.22 46.62
CA GLY A 557 -27.11 -18.15 47.63
C GLY A 557 -27.35 -17.71 49.07
N GLN A 558 -27.49 -16.43 49.30
CA GLN A 558 -27.83 -15.81 50.59
C GLN A 558 -28.40 -14.40 50.36
N PRO A 559 -29.14 -13.86 51.34
CA PRO A 559 -29.58 -12.46 51.25
C PRO A 559 -28.41 -11.50 51.14
N ARG A 560 -28.45 -10.61 50.14
CA ARG A 560 -27.44 -9.59 49.85
C ARG A 560 -28.12 -8.25 49.61
N SER A 561 -27.44 -7.17 49.98
CA SER A 561 -27.84 -5.83 49.55
C SER A 561 -27.52 -5.64 48.08
N ILE A 562 -28.51 -5.37 47.27
CA ILE A 562 -28.37 -5.12 45.83
C ILE A 562 -28.92 -3.73 45.49
N SER A 563 -28.22 -3.01 44.60
CA SER A 563 -28.65 -1.69 44.13
C SER A 563 -28.23 -1.45 42.66
N LYS A 564 -27.55 -2.40 42.06
CA LYS A 564 -27.00 -2.31 40.70
C LYS A 564 -27.28 -3.60 39.93
N MET A 565 -27.61 -3.47 38.65
CA MET A 565 -27.79 -4.60 37.77
C MET A 565 -27.30 -4.26 36.35
N ILE A 566 -26.71 -5.25 35.68
CA ILE A 566 -26.36 -5.19 34.28
C ILE A 566 -27.05 -6.37 33.60
N ILE A 567 -27.77 -6.10 32.53
CA ILE A 567 -28.39 -7.13 31.68
C ILE A 567 -27.87 -6.94 30.26
N ASP A 568 -27.41 -7.99 29.61
CA ASP A 568 -26.82 -7.94 28.32
C ASP A 568 -27.53 -8.85 27.31
N GLU A 569 -28.23 -8.27 26.36
CA GLU A 569 -28.84 -8.96 25.23
C GLU A 569 -27.90 -8.91 23.98
N HIS A 570 -26.78 -8.25 24.14
CA HIS A 570 -25.81 -8.05 23.07
C HIS A 570 -26.39 -7.24 21.89
N SER A 571 -26.06 -7.59 20.65
CA SER A 571 -26.52 -6.90 19.45
C SER A 571 -27.78 -7.49 18.84
N TRP A 572 -28.44 -8.45 19.53
CA TRP A 572 -29.59 -9.13 18.94
C TRP A 572 -30.91 -8.42 19.13
N ASP A 573 -31.01 -7.56 20.15
CA ASP A 573 -32.13 -6.63 20.33
C ASP A 573 -33.51 -7.29 20.12
N ARG A 574 -33.78 -8.36 20.92
CA ARG A 574 -34.97 -9.19 20.78
C ARG A 574 -36.05 -8.92 21.84
N VAL A 575 -35.68 -8.23 22.92
CA VAL A 575 -36.59 -7.87 23.99
C VAL A 575 -37.03 -6.42 23.82
N SER A 576 -38.32 -6.16 23.84
CA SER A 576 -38.92 -4.82 23.74
C SER A 576 -39.48 -4.30 25.06
N ARG A 577 -39.71 -5.17 26.02
CA ARG A 577 -40.14 -4.79 27.39
C ARG A 577 -39.76 -5.86 28.38
N PHE A 578 -39.22 -5.45 29.53
CA PHE A 578 -38.85 -6.35 30.64
C PHE A 578 -39.14 -5.73 32.00
N ARG A 579 -39.19 -6.58 33.02
CA ARG A 579 -39.32 -6.22 34.42
C ARG A 579 -38.30 -6.97 35.25
N VAL A 580 -37.73 -6.29 36.26
CA VAL A 580 -36.89 -6.95 37.25
C VAL A 580 -37.60 -6.87 38.62
N GLU A 581 -37.61 -8.00 39.30
CA GLU A 581 -38.30 -8.21 40.59
C GLU A 581 -37.37 -8.90 41.58
N TYR A 582 -37.59 -8.71 42.86
CA TYR A 582 -36.92 -9.44 43.95
C TYR A 582 -37.94 -10.13 44.84
N LYS A 583 -37.53 -11.23 45.45
CA LYS A 583 -38.40 -11.98 46.33
C LYS A 583 -38.36 -11.43 47.76
N ALA A 584 -39.47 -10.94 48.29
CA ALA A 584 -39.65 -10.44 49.65
C ALA A 584 -40.64 -11.33 50.40
N GLY A 585 -40.13 -12.26 51.19
CA GLY A 585 -40.93 -13.35 51.75
C GLY A 585 -41.41 -14.28 50.64
N ASN A 586 -42.75 -14.40 50.52
CA ASN A 586 -43.35 -15.21 49.45
C ASN A 586 -43.71 -14.42 48.19
N ASP A 587 -43.63 -13.09 48.22
CA ASP A 587 -44.11 -12.21 47.17
C ASP A 587 -42.96 -11.68 46.31
N TRP A 588 -43.21 -11.48 45.01
CA TRP A 588 -42.33 -10.77 44.10
C TRP A 588 -42.65 -9.28 44.12
N LYS A 589 -41.65 -8.46 44.40
CA LYS A 589 -41.73 -7.00 44.38
C LYS A 589 -40.90 -6.43 43.27
N MET A 590 -41.47 -5.51 42.53
CA MET A 590 -40.80 -4.84 41.40
C MET A 590 -39.64 -3.99 41.89
N LEU A 591 -38.48 -4.13 41.21
CA LEU A 591 -37.35 -3.22 41.34
C LEU A 591 -37.44 -2.11 40.28
N PHE A 592 -37.61 -2.50 39.04
CA PHE A 592 -37.79 -1.58 37.91
C PHE A 592 -38.37 -2.29 36.69
N GLU A 593 -38.87 -1.51 35.75
CA GLU A 593 -39.22 -1.94 34.38
C GLU A 593 -38.35 -1.20 33.36
N GLY A 594 -38.21 -1.78 32.15
CA GLY A 594 -37.53 -1.20 31.03
C GLY A 594 -38.13 -1.60 29.70
N GLY A 595 -37.77 -0.85 28.67
CA GLY A 595 -38.06 -1.16 27.27
C GLY A 595 -37.02 -2.15 26.72
N ASP A 596 -36.29 -1.73 25.70
CA ASP A 596 -35.23 -2.55 25.09
C ASP A 596 -34.11 -2.81 26.10
N ILE A 597 -33.61 -4.06 26.15
CA ILE A 597 -32.42 -4.40 26.93
C ILE A 597 -31.17 -3.94 26.13
N GLY A 598 -31.03 -4.41 24.90
CA GLY A 598 -29.92 -4.07 24.05
C GLY A 598 -28.56 -4.48 24.63
N TRP A 599 -27.54 -3.71 24.30
CA TRP A 599 -26.17 -3.97 24.74
C TRP A 599 -25.89 -3.27 26.08
N GLU A 600 -25.64 -4.06 27.12
CA GLU A 600 -25.27 -3.61 28.45
C GLU A 600 -26.26 -2.62 29.13
N CYS A 601 -27.49 -3.08 29.38
CA CYS A 601 -28.48 -2.31 30.12
C CYS A 601 -28.07 -2.19 31.60
N LYS A 602 -27.47 -1.06 31.98
CA LYS A 602 -27.09 -0.71 33.33
C LYS A 602 -28.26 -0.03 34.08
N LYS A 603 -28.62 -0.56 35.25
CA LYS A 603 -29.66 0.02 36.10
C LYS A 603 -29.17 0.20 37.54
N GLU A 604 -29.47 1.37 38.08
CA GLU A 604 -29.35 1.67 39.49
C GLU A 604 -30.76 1.77 40.12
N PHE A 605 -30.92 1.27 41.33
CA PHE A 605 -32.16 1.31 42.04
C PHE A 605 -31.89 1.44 43.56
N PRO A 606 -32.90 1.86 44.38
CA PRO A 606 -32.75 1.92 45.83
C PRO A 606 -32.29 0.57 46.39
N PRO A 607 -31.33 0.55 47.33
CA PRO A 607 -30.83 -0.71 47.90
C PRO A 607 -31.95 -1.55 48.52
N VAL A 608 -31.99 -2.84 48.16
CA VAL A 608 -32.87 -3.84 48.74
C VAL A 608 -32.07 -5.06 49.18
N THR A 609 -32.51 -5.77 50.20
CA THR A 609 -31.93 -7.05 50.60
C THR A 609 -32.71 -8.18 49.91
N ALA A 610 -32.04 -8.95 49.03
CA ALA A 610 -32.66 -10.03 48.30
C ALA A 610 -31.71 -11.24 48.19
N GLN A 611 -32.29 -12.44 48.20
CA GLN A 611 -31.61 -13.66 47.82
C GLN A 611 -31.99 -14.07 46.39
N ASN A 612 -33.28 -13.89 46.02
CA ASN A 612 -33.75 -14.23 44.67
C ASN A 612 -34.12 -12.96 43.89
N VAL A 613 -33.67 -12.91 42.64
CA VAL A 613 -33.98 -11.84 41.70
C VAL A 613 -34.51 -12.48 40.42
N ARG A 614 -35.56 -11.91 39.82
CA ARG A 614 -36.15 -12.40 38.59
C ARG A 614 -36.12 -11.32 37.51
N LEU A 615 -35.64 -11.69 36.33
CA LEU A 615 -35.84 -10.93 35.11
C LEU A 615 -37.01 -11.55 34.36
N SER A 616 -38.12 -10.83 34.25
CA SER A 616 -39.29 -11.19 33.47
C SER A 616 -39.28 -10.47 32.15
N LEU A 617 -39.25 -11.23 31.05
CA LEU A 617 -39.34 -10.73 29.68
C LEU A 617 -40.81 -10.64 29.31
N LEU A 618 -41.31 -9.41 29.11
CA LEU A 618 -42.76 -9.15 29.00
C LEU A 618 -43.17 -9.10 27.52
N ASP A 619 -42.36 -8.62 26.66
CA ASP A 619 -42.61 -8.54 25.22
C ASP A 619 -41.33 -8.74 24.40
N GLY A 620 -41.42 -9.54 23.33
CA GLY A 620 -40.38 -9.73 22.32
C GLY A 620 -40.58 -8.84 21.11
N LYS A 621 -39.56 -8.74 20.22
CA LYS A 621 -39.58 -7.97 18.97
C LYS A 621 -39.97 -8.84 17.75
N GLY A 622 -40.82 -9.86 17.95
CA GLY A 622 -41.41 -10.65 16.88
C GLY A 622 -40.91 -12.10 16.78
N PRO A 623 -41.53 -12.89 15.86
CA PRO A 623 -41.43 -14.35 15.88
C PRO A 623 -40.14 -14.94 15.34
N SER A 624 -39.22 -14.14 14.81
CA SER A 624 -38.03 -14.63 14.12
C SER A 624 -36.88 -15.11 15.04
N GLY A 625 -37.03 -14.96 16.39
CA GLY A 625 -36.06 -15.47 17.36
C GLY A 625 -36.57 -15.34 18.79
N GLY A 626 -36.33 -16.35 19.65
CA GLY A 626 -36.62 -16.27 21.07
C GLY A 626 -35.69 -15.26 21.75
N PRO A 627 -36.14 -14.60 22.85
CA PRO A 627 -35.27 -13.78 23.69
C PRO A 627 -33.99 -14.52 24.08
N THR A 628 -32.90 -13.76 24.17
CA THR A 628 -31.57 -14.32 24.39
C THR A 628 -30.76 -13.37 25.25
N ILE A 629 -30.25 -13.85 26.38
CA ILE A 629 -29.48 -13.06 27.36
C ILE A 629 -28.07 -13.65 27.51
N TRP A 630 -27.05 -12.82 27.30
CA TRP A 630 -25.63 -13.20 27.45
C TRP A 630 -25.14 -13.11 28.86
N ASP A 631 -25.54 -12.08 29.60
CA ASP A 631 -25.14 -11.91 31.00
C ASP A 631 -26.19 -11.18 31.83
N ILE A 632 -26.30 -11.60 33.07
CA ILE A 632 -27.04 -10.92 34.10
C ILE A 632 -26.13 -10.80 35.34
N SER A 633 -25.69 -9.60 35.60
CA SER A 633 -24.85 -9.29 36.75
C SER A 633 -25.61 -8.46 37.77
N VAL A 634 -25.50 -8.81 39.03
CA VAL A 634 -26.19 -8.15 40.18
C VAL A 634 -25.15 -7.78 41.24
N GLY A 635 -25.29 -6.61 41.85
CA GLY A 635 -24.36 -6.14 42.87
C GLY A 635 -24.79 -4.86 43.55
N ASP A 636 -23.92 -4.29 44.37
CA ASP A 636 -24.08 -3.01 45.04
C ASP A 636 -23.13 -1.92 44.47
N VAL A 637 -22.20 -2.31 43.61
CA VAL A 637 -21.22 -1.44 42.99
C VAL A 637 -21.03 -1.88 41.53
N PHE A 638 -20.97 -0.94 40.60
CA PHE A 638 -20.51 -1.22 39.26
C PHE A 638 -18.98 -1.45 39.21
N ASP A 639 -18.54 -2.31 38.32
CA ASP A 639 -17.15 -2.70 38.12
C ASP A 639 -16.30 -1.69 37.37
N GLY A 640 -16.86 -0.59 36.89
CA GLY A 640 -16.15 0.43 36.11
C GLY A 640 -15.98 0.07 34.64
N SER A 641 -16.77 -0.90 34.12
CA SER A 641 -16.80 -1.19 32.68
C SER A 641 -17.12 0.06 31.86
N GLY A 642 -16.45 0.19 30.72
CA GLY A 642 -16.66 1.35 29.87
C GLY A 642 -15.83 1.43 28.64
N TRP A 643 -15.97 2.55 27.93
CA TRP A 643 -15.27 2.83 26.70
C TRP A 643 -13.89 3.39 26.95
N ILE A 644 -12.91 2.77 26.31
CA ILE A 644 -11.55 3.28 26.20
C ILE A 644 -11.47 4.06 24.90
N ASN A 645 -11.45 5.36 25.01
CA ASN A 645 -11.33 6.22 23.84
C ASN A 645 -9.87 6.29 23.42
N ALA A 646 -9.61 6.00 22.15
CA ALA A 646 -8.39 6.39 21.52
C ALA A 646 -8.49 7.89 21.22
N ASP A 647 -8.03 8.70 22.14
CA ASP A 647 -7.90 10.14 21.94
C ASP A 647 -6.58 10.40 21.23
N TRP A 648 -6.64 10.39 19.91
CA TRP A 648 -5.46 10.34 19.05
C TRP A 648 -5.44 11.48 18.05
N ASP A 649 -4.21 11.92 17.75
CA ASP A 649 -3.96 12.86 16.68
C ASP A 649 -4.17 12.16 15.31
N PRO A 650 -5.00 12.68 14.40
CA PRO A 650 -5.15 12.16 13.05
C PRO A 650 -3.82 11.96 12.31
N ALA A 651 -2.79 12.73 12.64
CA ALA A 651 -1.46 12.57 12.08
C ALA A 651 -0.78 11.24 12.46
N THR A 652 -1.28 10.53 13.49
CA THR A 652 -0.76 9.24 13.96
C THR A 652 -1.63 8.05 13.56
N ALA A 653 -2.61 8.24 12.67
CA ALA A 653 -3.46 7.15 12.18
C ALA A 653 -2.61 5.97 11.69
N GLY A 654 -3.02 4.75 12.04
CA GLY A 654 -2.29 3.53 11.71
C GLY A 654 -1.04 3.24 12.56
N CYS A 655 -0.54 4.20 13.34
CA CYS A 655 0.62 4.01 14.22
C CYS A 655 0.20 3.59 15.64
N TRP A 656 1.14 2.99 16.40
CA TRP A 656 0.91 2.62 17.80
C TRP A 656 0.73 3.85 18.69
N GLN A 657 -0.32 3.84 19.50
CA GLN A 657 -0.59 4.85 20.51
C GLN A 657 -1.17 4.20 21.77
N THR A 658 -0.96 4.85 22.91
CA THR A 658 -1.54 4.42 24.19
C THR A 658 -2.81 5.23 24.45
N THR A 659 -3.89 4.55 24.85
CA THR A 659 -5.18 5.17 25.16
C THR A 659 -5.13 5.98 26.45
N LYS A 660 -6.13 6.86 26.64
CA LYS A 660 -6.42 7.39 27.97
C LYS A 660 -6.84 6.26 28.90
N PRO A 661 -6.59 6.39 30.22
CA PRO A 661 -6.97 5.37 31.17
C PRO A 661 -8.50 5.28 31.37
N LEU A 662 -8.98 4.04 31.49
CA LEU A 662 -10.31 3.72 31.99
C LEU A 662 -10.17 3.25 33.45
N GLU A 663 -10.89 3.87 34.39
CA GLU A 663 -10.92 3.39 35.75
C GLU A 663 -11.83 2.17 35.91
N MET A 664 -11.29 1.10 36.45
CA MET A 664 -12.00 -0.14 36.73
C MET A 664 -11.83 -0.55 38.20
N ARG A 665 -12.90 -0.97 38.84
CA ARG A 665 -12.83 -1.57 40.16
C ARG A 665 -12.60 -3.07 40.03
N LEU A 666 -11.48 -3.55 40.53
CA LEU A 666 -11.12 -4.96 40.48
C LEU A 666 -11.03 -5.53 41.90
N VAL A 667 -11.43 -6.79 42.07
CA VAL A 667 -11.33 -7.53 43.34
C VAL A 667 -10.11 -8.47 43.26
N ALA A 668 -9.40 -8.65 44.36
CA ALA A 668 -8.25 -9.54 44.42
C ALA A 668 -8.60 -10.98 43.99
N GLY A 669 -7.69 -11.64 43.27
CA GLY A 669 -7.86 -13.00 42.80
C GLY A 669 -8.02 -13.11 41.28
N ALA A 670 -8.38 -14.30 40.83
CA ALA A 670 -8.54 -14.63 39.42
C ALA A 670 -9.79 -13.97 38.81
N GLN A 671 -9.64 -13.26 37.72
CA GLN A 671 -10.70 -12.59 36.98
C GLN A 671 -10.48 -12.66 35.48
N THR A 672 -11.52 -12.36 34.70
CA THR A 672 -11.43 -12.19 33.24
C THR A 672 -11.72 -10.73 32.90
N ILE A 673 -10.83 -10.12 32.16
CA ILE A 673 -11.05 -8.84 31.49
C ILE A 673 -11.50 -9.12 30.05
N TRP A 674 -12.66 -8.59 29.70
CA TRP A 674 -13.23 -8.69 28.37
C TRP A 674 -13.01 -7.39 27.61
N LEU A 675 -12.48 -7.52 26.38
CA LEU A 675 -12.30 -6.40 25.46
C LEU A 675 -13.11 -6.65 24.19
N CYS A 676 -13.76 -5.60 23.66
CA CYS A 676 -14.41 -5.66 22.37
C CYS A 676 -14.34 -4.32 21.62
N ALA A 677 -14.52 -4.37 20.32
CA ALA A 677 -14.61 -3.20 19.46
C ALA A 677 -15.89 -3.26 18.61
N PRO A 678 -17.08 -3.02 19.21
CA PRO A 678 -18.37 -3.15 18.52
C PRO A 678 -18.45 -2.22 17.32
N SER A 679 -18.88 -2.75 16.17
CA SER A 679 -19.08 -2.01 14.92
C SER A 679 -17.85 -1.20 14.44
N GLN A 680 -16.67 -1.54 14.91
CA GLN A 680 -15.43 -0.83 14.59
C GLN A 680 -14.58 -1.63 13.60
N ARG A 681 -14.18 -0.97 12.50
CA ARG A 681 -13.23 -1.53 11.53
C ARG A 681 -11.87 -0.90 11.74
N GLY A 682 -10.81 -1.73 11.74
CA GLY A 682 -9.45 -1.21 11.67
C GLY A 682 -8.85 -0.76 13.00
N LEU A 683 -9.34 -1.29 14.13
CA LEU A 683 -8.64 -1.20 15.40
C LEU A 683 -7.76 -2.43 15.58
N THR A 684 -6.51 -2.22 15.97
CA THR A 684 -5.54 -3.27 16.31
C THR A 684 -5.04 -3.07 17.73
N LEU A 685 -4.99 -4.15 18.51
CA LEU A 685 -4.50 -4.19 19.89
C LEU A 685 -3.15 -4.88 19.96
N ARG A 686 -2.19 -4.28 20.68
CA ARG A 686 -0.85 -4.82 20.94
C ARG A 686 -0.71 -5.40 22.35
N TRP A 687 -1.17 -4.66 23.34
CA TRP A 687 -1.20 -5.03 24.77
C TRP A 687 -2.13 -4.07 25.54
N PHE A 688 -2.46 -4.42 26.76
CA PHE A 688 -3.05 -3.51 27.73
C PHE A 688 -2.39 -3.67 29.10
N GLU A 689 -2.53 -2.65 29.92
CA GLU A 689 -2.03 -2.61 31.30
C GLU A 689 -3.14 -2.19 32.25
N LEU A 690 -3.12 -2.79 33.43
CA LEU A 690 -3.95 -2.42 34.57
C LEU A 690 -3.03 -1.95 35.67
N LYS A 691 -3.08 -0.68 35.97
CA LYS A 691 -2.24 -0.02 36.97
C LYS A 691 -3.05 0.37 38.21
N PRO A 692 -2.64 0.00 39.43
CA PRO A 692 -3.32 0.49 40.64
C PRO A 692 -3.35 2.01 40.68
N LYS A 693 -4.53 2.63 40.91
CA LYS A 693 -4.66 4.08 41.02
C LYS A 693 -3.86 4.60 42.21
N GLY A 694 -3.06 5.65 42.01
CA GLY A 694 -2.20 6.24 43.05
C GLY A 694 -0.73 5.79 43.00
N THR A 695 -0.35 4.87 42.07
CA THR A 695 1.07 4.58 41.80
C THR A 695 1.63 5.59 40.78
N SER A 696 2.79 6.21 41.06
CA SER A 696 3.40 7.20 40.17
C SER A 696 3.71 6.59 38.79
N THR A 697 3.37 7.31 37.76
CA THR A 697 3.65 6.94 36.36
C THR A 697 5.13 7.22 36.04
N GLN A 698 5.92 6.21 35.67
CA GLN A 698 7.00 6.47 34.73
C GLN A 698 6.34 6.66 33.36
N VAL A 699 6.27 7.90 32.92
CA VAL A 699 5.84 8.25 31.57
C VAL A 699 6.86 7.63 30.61
N TYR A 700 6.46 6.68 29.81
CA TYR A 700 7.22 6.31 28.62
C TYR A 700 7.16 7.51 27.68
N ALA A 701 8.17 8.36 27.78
CA ALA A 701 8.38 9.40 26.79
C ALA A 701 8.56 8.69 25.46
N VAL A 702 7.58 8.80 24.57
CA VAL A 702 7.80 8.62 23.14
C VAL A 702 8.91 9.64 22.83
N ALA A 703 10.11 9.14 22.52
CA ALA A 703 11.20 9.99 22.12
C ALA A 703 10.70 10.89 21.00
N PRO A 704 10.81 12.22 21.11
CA PRO A 704 10.40 13.11 20.05
C PRO A 704 11.17 12.68 18.79
N ARG A 705 10.47 12.49 17.69
CA ARG A 705 11.07 12.25 16.39
C ARG A 705 12.16 13.30 16.19
N LYS A 706 13.42 12.89 16.18
CA LYS A 706 14.48 13.75 15.64
C LYS A 706 14.06 14.06 14.21
N THR A 707 13.70 15.31 13.98
CA THR A 707 13.61 15.90 12.66
C THR A 707 14.98 15.71 11.99
N LEU A 708 15.05 14.87 11.01
CA LEU A 708 16.12 14.78 10.02
C LEU A 708 15.63 15.43 8.75
#